data_9a92caa2a87caf6fa701f4e0611c5fd2
#
_entry.id   9a92caa2a87caf6fa701f4e0611c5fd2
#
_cell.length_a   1.000
_cell.length_b   1.000
_cell.length_c   1.000
_cell.angle_alpha   90.00
_cell.angle_beta   90.00
_cell.angle_gamma   90.00
#
_symmetry.space_group_name_H-M   'P 1'
#
loop_
_entity.id
_entity.type
_entity.pdbx_description
1 polymer ?
#
loop_
_entity_poly.entity_id
_entity_poly.type
_entity_poly.pdbx_seq_one_letter_code
_entity_poly.pdbx_strand_id
1 'polypeptide(L)'
;MDYQMTNRAGIIGCFAFLIWAILSSAAHASVVENSAAHTVVMSDAGSNLVLRLNYDGCCYLDQVLVRGREVVATNTGVCSAIKVGDQWTTTRSGIATPTVRVEGDEVLVDDIAYTGGGMAVQERWNFIVNSNRIDWRITRRYLNRGTIDDTYFPGWDFSSMDVWTGGLLDDGGVAWGRFLNAGNSYGAHVGQVTFFNTTNDACLRVTPIVPAGAQIASRFSHQPSGQFSFAESVTTKKLTPKHNLNRFNRSLDVWAPFHVEPGTVQVNLKLQVLDAKTIRDRGNFIGLDGSAIGDLLDTIGRYGVIDRQIMGGNGWLSGYVCLHEPFFAEMGLAIDDAAYTANFAGTLDEWRDHAQQPNGRMKSRWSDNSGDAMPGTYGKLGFYESQWGYLLDSQPDYVINTSEQFDLTGDTAWLRAHKESCERALDWLLARDSNGNGLVEMMNDSHTQGKSSDWIDIVWASYENALVNAAMYEALTLWSAREKILGDSARSEHYQAAAEKLRNTFRRPIAEGGFWNPDQGWFAYWRDRDGSIHGDNLVTPVNFCAIAYGLADDGQRKLILDAIEKRMRREKLFHWPLCFLPYAKDEGAAKTFPEYENGDIFLSWGEAGVRAYADYDPAIAVSYVRRILDRYKQDGLSFQRCLRRDQKGAGDDILAGNCMTIVGLYRDIYGIRPQWNRLRLDPHLTPELDGTKINYHLRNQQYELTLRTNRSAIAVAGFTVRAAGSFAVAATGNQLACFPGEQDQPALTITREVAANIAVDIDIWPDTNGNDCRWTISYAGQPVALHMLISGLRPKTAYQMQAEGKTTAILHTDAAGRVEVNFAATQTKTVAFALTQS
;
A
#
# COMPACT_ATOMS: atom_id res chain seq x y z
N MET A 1 30.35 4.18 60.85
CA MET A 1 30.56 2.75 60.59
C MET A 1 30.69 2.60 59.12
N ASP A 2 31.97 2.60 58.71
CA ASP A 2 32.40 2.31 57.34
C ASP A 2 32.25 0.84 57.03
N TYR A 3 31.79 0.47 55.82
CA TYR A 3 32.27 -0.68 55.12
C TYR A 3 31.97 -0.61 53.62
N GLN A 4 33.03 -0.38 52.87
CA GLN A 4 33.42 -0.94 51.54
C GLN A 4 32.35 -0.92 50.41
N MET A 5 32.41 0.12 49.61
CA MET A 5 32.24 0.00 48.15
C MET A 5 33.65 -0.12 47.50
N THR A 6 34.06 -1.28 47.09
CA THR A 6 35.22 -1.48 46.25
C THR A 6 34.92 -2.53 45.17
N ASN A 7 35.29 -2.16 43.94
CA ASN A 7 35.48 -3.02 42.76
C ASN A 7 34.26 -3.59 42.03
N ARG A 8 33.52 -2.69 41.34
CA ARG A 8 32.82 -3.08 40.08
C ARG A 8 33.08 -2.12 38.92
N ALA A 9 33.89 -1.09 39.09
CA ALA A 9 34.17 -0.12 38.03
C ALA A 9 35.26 -0.53 37.02
N GLY A 10 36.02 -1.58 37.32
CA GLY A 10 37.18 -2.01 36.51
C GLY A 10 36.82 -2.88 35.29
N ILE A 11 35.71 -3.61 35.35
CA ILE A 11 35.36 -4.55 34.28
C ILE A 11 34.52 -3.92 33.17
N ILE A 12 33.72 -2.93 33.48
CA ILE A 12 32.93 -2.19 32.51
C ILE A 12 33.80 -1.26 31.63
N GLY A 13 34.91 -0.75 32.16
CA GLY A 13 35.85 0.09 31.42
C GLY A 13 36.61 -0.64 30.30
N CYS A 14 36.98 -1.89 30.52
CA CYS A 14 37.73 -2.66 29.51
C CYS A 14 36.83 -3.15 28.35
N PHE A 15 35.56 -3.43 28.61
CA PHE A 15 34.64 -3.83 27.56
C PHE A 15 34.22 -2.65 26.65
N ALA A 16 34.02 -1.46 27.21
CA ALA A 16 33.79 -0.25 26.43
C ALA A 16 34.97 0.12 25.52
N PHE A 17 36.21 -0.15 25.96
CA PHE A 17 37.44 0.11 25.17
C PHE A 17 37.64 -0.88 24.03
N LEU A 18 37.28 -2.17 24.19
CA LEU A 18 37.36 -3.14 23.09
C LEU A 18 36.32 -2.82 21.98
N ILE A 19 35.11 -2.44 22.35
CA ILE A 19 34.07 -2.03 21.38
C ILE A 19 34.49 -0.70 20.70
N TRP A 20 35.10 0.23 21.42
CA TRP A 20 35.58 1.50 20.85
C TRP A 20 36.78 1.33 19.92
N ALA A 21 37.68 0.35 20.19
CA ALA A 21 38.79 0.04 19.31
C ALA A 21 38.36 -0.60 17.96
N ILE A 22 37.22 -1.28 17.94
CA ILE A 22 36.62 -1.84 16.71
C ILE A 22 35.91 -0.73 15.89
N LEU A 23 35.35 0.28 16.55
CA LEU A 23 34.66 1.41 15.89
C LEU A 23 35.62 2.42 15.25
N SER A 24 36.93 2.36 15.50
CA SER A 24 37.91 3.34 14.97
C SER A 24 38.71 2.82 13.77
N SER A 25 38.56 1.57 13.33
CA SER A 25 39.18 1.04 12.11
C SER A 25 38.12 0.84 11.00
N ALA A 26 37.65 1.93 10.41
CA ALA A 26 36.67 1.90 9.34
C ALA A 26 37.17 1.15 8.10
N ALA A 27 36.38 0.28 7.55
CA ALA A 27 36.30 -0.22 6.19
C ALA A 27 36.60 -1.70 5.92
N HIS A 28 36.82 -2.55 6.92
CA HIS A 28 36.98 -3.99 6.66
C HIS A 28 36.06 -4.83 7.54
N ALA A 29 35.50 -5.89 6.96
CA ALA A 29 34.86 -6.96 7.71
C ALA A 29 35.83 -7.50 8.77
N SER A 30 35.33 -7.86 9.95
CA SER A 30 36.20 -8.31 11.02
C SER A 30 35.63 -9.50 11.80
N VAL A 31 36.50 -10.43 12.16
CA VAL A 31 36.18 -11.55 13.04
C VAL A 31 37.16 -11.54 14.21
N VAL A 32 36.63 -11.55 15.42
CA VAL A 32 37.42 -11.55 16.66
C VAL A 32 36.97 -12.67 17.57
N GLU A 33 37.85 -13.62 17.83
CA GLU A 33 37.62 -14.71 18.78
C GLU A 33 38.18 -14.34 20.15
N ASN A 34 37.37 -14.64 21.18
CA ASN A 34 37.84 -14.70 22.56
C ASN A 34 37.69 -16.14 23.11
N SER A 35 38.70 -16.96 22.93
CA SER A 35 38.67 -18.36 23.33
C SER A 35 38.54 -18.55 24.84
N ALA A 36 39.00 -17.60 25.65
CA ALA A 36 38.84 -17.67 27.12
C ALA A 36 37.40 -17.41 27.58
N ALA A 37 36.63 -16.64 26.79
CA ALA A 37 35.21 -16.37 27.05
C ALA A 37 34.28 -17.23 26.17
N HIS A 38 34.83 -18.13 25.35
CA HIS A 38 34.07 -18.90 24.35
C HIS A 38 33.14 -18.08 23.48
N THR A 39 33.63 -16.97 22.94
CA THR A 39 32.86 -16.08 22.09
C THR A 39 33.59 -15.71 20.80
N VAL A 40 32.79 -15.46 19.71
CA VAL A 40 33.31 -14.89 18.47
C VAL A 40 32.42 -13.71 18.11
N VAL A 41 33.03 -12.55 17.83
CA VAL A 41 32.36 -11.37 17.31
C VAL A 41 32.66 -11.26 15.84
N MET A 42 31.61 -11.15 15.03
CA MET A 42 31.63 -11.00 13.58
C MET A 42 30.99 -9.70 13.21
N SER A 43 31.64 -8.88 12.39
CA SER A 43 31.16 -7.57 12.00
C SER A 43 31.35 -7.30 10.50
N ASP A 44 30.33 -6.83 9.81
CA ASP A 44 30.49 -6.32 8.45
C ASP A 44 31.36 -5.05 8.39
N ALA A 45 31.74 -4.63 7.16
CA ALA A 45 32.62 -3.49 6.96
C ALA A 45 31.91 -2.20 7.33
N GLY A 46 31.80 -1.66 8.33
CA GLY A 46 31.06 -0.48 8.79
C GLY A 46 30.32 -0.74 10.07
N SER A 47 30.41 -1.99 10.58
CA SER A 47 29.77 -2.42 11.82
C SER A 47 28.27 -2.15 11.85
N ASN A 48 27.61 -2.19 10.69
CA ASN A 48 26.16 -2.05 10.60
C ASN A 48 25.46 -3.31 11.12
N LEU A 49 26.05 -4.50 10.87
CA LEU A 49 25.65 -5.77 11.41
C LEU A 49 26.78 -6.36 12.24
N VAL A 50 26.53 -6.59 13.52
CA VAL A 50 27.47 -7.29 14.43
C VAL A 50 26.76 -8.47 15.05
N LEU A 51 27.34 -9.65 14.94
CA LEU A 51 26.87 -10.89 15.56
C LEU A 51 27.89 -11.32 16.61
N ARG A 52 27.42 -11.70 17.79
CA ARG A 52 28.25 -12.36 18.79
C ARG A 52 27.78 -13.80 18.98
N LEU A 53 28.62 -14.74 18.63
CA LEU A 53 28.43 -16.14 18.87
C LEU A 53 28.93 -16.50 20.28
N ASN A 54 28.12 -17.22 21.04
CA ASN A 54 28.50 -17.84 22.30
C ASN A 54 28.49 -19.35 22.11
N TYR A 55 29.64 -20.01 22.50
CA TYR A 55 29.84 -21.44 22.37
C TYR A 55 30.31 -22.11 23.68
N ASP A 56 30.04 -21.49 24.82
CA ASP A 56 30.37 -22.05 26.15
C ASP A 56 29.35 -23.13 26.58
N GLY A 57 29.62 -24.40 26.25
CA GLY A 57 28.68 -25.50 26.46
C GLY A 57 27.36 -25.42 25.72
N CYS A 58 27.27 -24.52 24.73
CA CYS A 58 26.10 -24.22 23.93
C CYS A 58 26.52 -23.70 22.56
N CYS A 59 25.55 -23.34 21.67
CA CYS A 59 25.83 -22.61 20.46
C CYS A 59 24.63 -21.73 20.08
N TYR A 60 24.79 -20.43 20.21
CA TYR A 60 23.75 -19.46 19.81
C TYR A 60 24.36 -18.06 19.64
N LEU A 61 23.67 -17.20 18.92
CA LEU A 61 24.04 -15.79 18.89
C LEU A 61 23.37 -15.11 20.11
N ASP A 62 24.16 -14.68 21.05
CA ASP A 62 23.69 -14.04 22.28
C ASP A 62 23.62 -12.52 22.13
N GLN A 63 24.12 -11.97 21.01
CA GLN A 63 24.00 -10.58 20.65
C GLN A 63 23.90 -10.41 19.13
N VAL A 64 22.97 -9.56 18.70
CA VAL A 64 22.87 -9.06 17.34
C VAL A 64 22.67 -7.56 17.39
N LEU A 65 23.63 -6.81 16.84
CA LEU A 65 23.51 -5.36 16.71
C LEU A 65 23.18 -5.00 15.27
N VAL A 66 22.15 -4.20 15.10
CA VAL A 66 21.79 -3.56 13.82
C VAL A 66 21.96 -2.07 13.99
N ARG A 67 22.93 -1.49 13.26
CA ARG A 67 23.36 -0.09 13.41
C ARG A 67 23.62 0.30 14.87
N GLY A 68 24.34 -0.60 15.58
CA GLY A 68 24.73 -0.41 16.97
C GLY A 68 23.62 -0.63 18.01
N ARG A 69 22.42 -1.04 17.60
CA ARG A 69 21.29 -1.36 18.49
C ARG A 69 21.19 -2.86 18.71
N GLU A 70 21.06 -3.27 19.95
CA GLU A 70 20.75 -4.65 20.31
C GLU A 70 19.31 -4.99 19.89
N VAL A 71 19.16 -6.03 19.08
CA VAL A 71 17.84 -6.44 18.58
C VAL A 71 17.35 -7.76 19.14
N VAL A 72 18.23 -8.58 19.75
CA VAL A 72 17.84 -9.88 20.31
C VAL A 72 17.92 -9.88 21.84
N ALA A 73 17.16 -10.77 22.46
CA ALA A 73 17.21 -10.97 23.89
C ALA A 73 18.48 -11.76 24.27
N THR A 74 19.31 -11.19 25.14
CA THR A 74 20.65 -11.70 25.48
C THR A 74 20.62 -13.16 25.98
N ASN A 75 19.56 -13.57 26.72
CA ASN A 75 19.48 -14.91 27.31
C ASN A 75 18.97 -15.97 26.33
N THR A 76 18.32 -15.59 25.25
CA THR A 76 17.71 -16.51 24.30
C THR A 76 18.25 -16.35 22.88
N GLY A 77 18.47 -15.13 22.43
CA GLY A 77 19.19 -14.80 21.21
C GLY A 77 18.70 -15.48 19.95
N VAL A 78 19.63 -15.93 19.12
CA VAL A 78 19.34 -16.67 17.90
C VAL A 78 19.89 -18.07 17.96
N CYS A 79 19.05 -19.08 17.80
CA CYS A 79 19.45 -20.47 17.92
C CYS A 79 18.76 -21.37 16.89
N SER A 80 19.31 -22.55 16.69
CA SER A 80 18.70 -23.63 15.92
C SER A 80 17.95 -24.58 16.85
N ALA A 81 16.88 -25.24 16.36
CA ALA A 81 16.06 -26.10 17.23
C ALA A 81 15.26 -27.15 16.45
N ILE A 82 14.82 -28.17 17.17
CA ILE A 82 13.75 -29.10 16.78
C ILE A 82 12.65 -29.11 17.84
N LYS A 83 11.42 -29.37 17.41
CA LYS A 83 10.27 -29.62 18.28
C LYS A 83 9.82 -31.08 18.17
N VAL A 84 9.66 -31.76 19.28
CA VAL A 84 9.08 -33.12 19.36
C VAL A 84 8.03 -33.11 20.45
N GLY A 85 6.78 -33.43 20.11
CA GLY A 85 5.66 -33.20 21.01
C GLY A 85 5.54 -31.70 21.29
N ASP A 86 5.38 -31.32 22.56
CA ASP A 86 5.31 -29.91 22.97
C ASP A 86 6.66 -29.30 23.39
N GLN A 87 7.75 -30.07 23.25
CA GLN A 87 9.06 -29.63 23.72
C GLN A 87 9.98 -29.19 22.60
N TRP A 88 10.51 -27.99 22.74
CA TRP A 88 11.62 -27.50 21.96
C TRP A 88 12.97 -27.87 22.57
N THR A 89 13.87 -28.40 21.74
CA THR A 89 15.26 -28.60 22.07
C THR A 89 16.12 -27.76 21.14
N THR A 90 16.98 -26.95 21.72
CA THR A 90 17.73 -25.90 21.00
C THR A 90 19.22 -26.10 21.13
N THR A 91 20.01 -25.51 20.27
CA THR A 91 21.49 -25.49 20.37
C THR A 91 21.99 -24.73 21.60
N ARG A 92 21.14 -24.03 22.33
CA ARG A 92 21.47 -23.45 23.66
C ARG A 92 21.60 -24.51 24.76
N SER A 93 20.99 -25.66 24.55
CA SER A 93 21.03 -26.79 25.46
C SER A 93 22.00 -27.86 24.93
N GLY A 94 23.17 -27.45 24.46
CA GLY A 94 24.16 -28.32 23.90
C GLY A 94 24.66 -29.36 24.89
N ILE A 95 25.16 -30.50 24.38
CA ILE A 95 25.68 -31.63 25.17
C ILE A 95 27.17 -31.44 25.50
N ALA A 96 27.87 -30.70 24.62
CA ALA A 96 29.31 -30.42 24.75
C ALA A 96 29.65 -29.05 24.17
N THR A 97 30.78 -28.48 24.55
CA THR A 97 31.31 -27.25 23.95
C THR A 97 31.71 -27.54 22.51
N PRO A 98 31.16 -26.81 21.52
CA PRO A 98 31.50 -26.96 20.12
C PRO A 98 32.99 -26.62 19.85
N THR A 99 33.49 -27.15 18.74
CA THR A 99 34.83 -26.81 18.25
C THR A 99 34.71 -25.58 17.31
N VAL A 100 35.41 -24.50 17.63
CA VAL A 100 35.40 -23.28 16.83
C VAL A 100 36.77 -23.08 16.13
N ARG A 101 36.72 -22.68 14.86
CA ARG A 101 37.89 -22.29 14.08
C ARG A 101 37.61 -21.00 13.36
N VAL A 102 38.55 -20.08 13.43
CA VAL A 102 38.50 -18.78 12.73
C VAL A 102 39.59 -18.75 11.66
N GLU A 103 39.23 -18.62 10.42
CA GLU A 103 40.13 -18.56 9.25
C GLU A 103 39.86 -17.31 8.42
N GLY A 104 40.52 -16.20 8.74
CA GLY A 104 40.26 -14.92 8.13
C GLY A 104 38.84 -14.40 8.43
N ASP A 105 38.03 -14.22 7.39
CA ASP A 105 36.64 -13.78 7.52
C ASP A 105 35.64 -14.93 7.66
N GLU A 106 36.11 -16.15 7.82
CA GLU A 106 35.30 -17.37 8.00
C GLU A 106 35.34 -17.86 9.43
N VAL A 107 34.16 -18.22 9.98
CA VAL A 107 34.00 -18.85 11.29
C VAL A 107 33.32 -20.20 11.10
N LEU A 108 34.02 -21.26 11.49
CA LEU A 108 33.50 -22.62 11.45
C LEU A 108 33.24 -23.10 12.87
N VAL A 109 32.01 -23.60 13.09
CA VAL A 109 31.56 -24.15 14.37
C VAL A 109 31.14 -25.60 14.14
N ASP A 110 31.95 -26.54 14.59
CA ASP A 110 31.70 -27.99 14.47
C ASP A 110 31.17 -28.58 15.78
N ASP A 111 30.63 -29.77 15.70
CA ASP A 111 30.20 -30.58 16.84
C ASP A 111 29.10 -29.97 17.72
N ILE A 112 28.23 -29.16 17.15
CA ILE A 112 27.04 -28.65 17.84
C ILE A 112 26.06 -29.82 18.00
N ALA A 113 25.99 -30.43 19.17
CA ALA A 113 25.18 -31.61 19.40
C ALA A 113 24.09 -31.35 20.45
N TYR A 114 22.89 -31.84 20.19
CA TYR A 114 21.79 -31.79 21.14
C TYR A 114 20.80 -32.96 20.94
N THR A 115 20.06 -33.30 21.99
CA THR A 115 19.07 -34.39 21.94
C THR A 115 17.77 -33.98 22.61
N GLY A 116 16.65 -34.39 22.03
CA GLY A 116 15.32 -34.10 22.59
C GLY A 116 14.23 -34.97 21.94
N GLY A 117 13.26 -35.42 22.73
CA GLY A 117 12.16 -36.25 22.26
C GLY A 117 12.56 -37.55 21.56
N GLY A 118 13.71 -38.11 21.94
CA GLY A 118 14.26 -39.31 21.29
C GLY A 118 15.02 -39.01 19.99
N MET A 119 15.14 -37.79 19.58
CA MET A 119 15.92 -37.36 18.43
C MET A 119 17.33 -36.96 18.87
N ALA A 120 18.37 -37.40 18.11
CA ALA A 120 19.75 -36.97 18.26
C ALA A 120 20.15 -36.16 17.01
N VAL A 121 20.66 -34.97 17.23
CA VAL A 121 20.99 -33.98 16.18
C VAL A 121 22.42 -33.50 16.37
N GLN A 122 23.15 -33.38 15.25
CA GLN A 122 24.42 -32.70 15.18
C GLN A 122 24.39 -31.63 14.13
N GLU A 123 24.90 -30.44 14.46
CA GLU A 123 24.99 -29.34 13.51
C GLU A 123 26.42 -28.85 13.31
N ARG A 124 26.61 -28.24 12.14
CA ARG A 124 27.76 -27.40 11.81
C ARG A 124 27.23 -26.05 11.38
N TRP A 125 27.80 -24.98 11.92
CA TRP A 125 27.57 -23.64 11.47
C TRP A 125 28.78 -23.06 10.78
N ASN A 126 28.56 -22.35 9.68
CA ASN A 126 29.62 -21.65 8.98
C ASN A 126 29.14 -20.22 8.69
N PHE A 127 29.92 -19.25 9.15
CA PHE A 127 29.70 -17.83 8.86
C PHE A 127 30.78 -17.33 7.93
N ILE A 128 30.41 -16.55 6.92
CA ILE A 128 31.32 -15.82 6.03
C ILE A 128 30.96 -14.35 6.15
N VAL A 129 31.92 -13.56 6.67
CA VAL A 129 31.73 -12.16 6.91
C VAL A 129 32.18 -11.40 5.68
N ASN A 130 31.23 -10.74 5.00
CA ASN A 130 31.47 -9.92 3.81
C ASN A 130 31.38 -8.42 4.16
N SER A 131 31.76 -7.57 3.20
CA SER A 131 31.76 -6.12 3.40
C SER A 131 30.40 -5.52 3.75
N ASN A 132 29.28 -6.12 3.29
CA ASN A 132 27.93 -5.57 3.45
C ASN A 132 26.90 -6.60 3.91
N ARG A 133 27.33 -7.79 4.32
CA ARG A 133 26.45 -8.88 4.79
C ARG A 133 27.24 -9.94 5.51
N ILE A 134 26.53 -10.77 6.24
CA ILE A 134 27.04 -12.02 6.82
C ILE A 134 26.25 -13.16 6.23
N ASP A 135 26.94 -14.09 5.57
CA ASP A 135 26.34 -15.32 5.06
C ASP A 135 26.48 -16.39 6.18
N TRP A 136 25.38 -17.03 6.54
CA TRP A 136 25.34 -18.04 7.58
C TRP A 136 24.80 -19.36 7.02
N ARG A 137 25.58 -20.43 7.10
CA ARG A 137 25.19 -21.77 6.69
C ARG A 137 24.95 -22.63 7.92
N ILE A 138 23.78 -23.21 8.03
CA ILE A 138 23.42 -24.20 9.04
C ILE A 138 23.30 -25.55 8.34
N THR A 139 24.15 -26.51 8.73
CA THR A 139 24.11 -27.90 8.26
C THR A 139 23.69 -28.78 9.43
N ARG A 140 22.47 -29.32 9.36
CA ARG A 140 21.90 -30.20 10.41
C ARG A 140 21.92 -31.63 9.94
N ARG A 141 22.44 -32.52 10.77
CA ARG A 141 22.46 -33.96 10.59
C ARG A 141 21.54 -34.60 11.61
N TYR A 142 20.52 -35.33 11.17
CA TYR A 142 19.73 -36.20 12.00
C TYR A 142 20.45 -37.52 12.12
N LEU A 143 20.72 -37.97 13.35
CA LEU A 143 21.49 -39.17 13.60
C LEU A 143 20.63 -40.43 13.70
N ASN A 144 19.34 -40.26 13.96
CA ASN A 144 18.38 -41.34 14.03
C ASN A 144 17.06 -40.97 13.34
N ARG A 145 16.25 -41.98 13.02
CA ARG A 145 14.89 -41.82 12.48
C ARG A 145 13.96 -41.32 13.56
N GLY A 146 13.01 -40.49 13.19
CA GLY A 146 11.95 -40.06 14.09
C GLY A 146 10.93 -39.13 13.43
N THR A 147 9.99 -38.65 14.23
CA THR A 147 9.00 -37.68 13.86
C THR A 147 9.31 -36.35 14.54
N ILE A 148 9.31 -35.27 13.78
CA ILE A 148 9.55 -33.93 14.26
C ILE A 148 8.27 -33.11 13.96
N ASP A 149 7.83 -32.35 14.94
CA ASP A 149 6.66 -31.51 14.82
C ASP A 149 6.99 -30.15 14.21
N ASP A 150 8.22 -29.64 14.42
CA ASP A 150 8.68 -28.36 13.90
C ASP A 150 10.20 -28.20 13.99
N THR A 151 10.76 -27.16 13.35
CA THR A 151 12.18 -26.82 13.34
C THR A 151 12.43 -25.34 13.34
N TYR A 152 13.56 -24.90 13.91
CA TYR A 152 14.13 -23.55 13.68
C TYR A 152 15.44 -23.66 12.88
N PHE A 153 15.55 -22.82 11.83
CA PHE A 153 16.72 -22.65 10.98
C PHE A 153 16.98 -21.18 10.57
N PRO A 154 17.26 -20.27 11.49
CA PRO A 154 17.17 -20.31 12.95
C PRO A 154 15.84 -19.75 13.49
N GLY A 155 15.73 -19.74 14.82
CA GLY A 155 14.76 -18.95 15.56
C GLY A 155 15.45 -17.75 16.21
N TRP A 156 14.78 -16.61 16.20
CA TRP A 156 15.22 -15.32 16.72
C TRP A 156 14.29 -14.91 17.86
N ASP A 157 14.83 -14.67 19.02
CA ASP A 157 14.11 -14.08 20.14
C ASP A 157 14.50 -12.60 20.23
N PHE A 158 13.60 -11.71 19.88
CA PHE A 158 13.86 -10.27 19.93
C PHE A 158 13.80 -9.73 21.37
N SER A 159 14.54 -8.65 21.63
CA SER A 159 14.63 -8.07 22.97
C SER A 159 13.30 -7.45 23.43
N SER A 160 12.48 -6.95 22.52
CA SER A 160 11.11 -6.47 22.76
C SER A 160 10.33 -6.36 21.45
N MET A 161 9.02 -6.08 21.53
CA MET A 161 8.19 -5.74 20.37
C MET A 161 8.64 -4.44 19.71
N ASP A 162 9.19 -3.49 20.47
CA ASP A 162 9.53 -2.14 19.99
C ASP A 162 10.85 -2.09 19.21
N VAL A 163 11.56 -3.22 19.11
CA VAL A 163 12.78 -3.33 18.29
C VAL A 163 12.47 -2.97 16.83
N TRP A 164 11.30 -3.37 16.35
CA TRP A 164 10.84 -3.12 14.98
C TRP A 164 9.51 -2.36 14.96
N THR A 165 9.31 -1.50 13.97
CA THR A 165 8.03 -0.86 13.70
C THR A 165 7.20 -1.62 12.69
N GLY A 166 7.83 -2.56 11.97
CA GLY A 166 7.13 -3.40 11.01
C GLY A 166 8.03 -4.44 10.36
N GLY A 167 7.44 -5.18 9.43
CA GLY A 167 8.14 -6.19 8.64
C GLY A 167 7.47 -6.44 7.29
N LEU A 168 8.25 -6.93 6.34
CA LEU A 168 7.79 -7.37 5.04
C LEU A 168 8.16 -8.84 4.86
N LEU A 169 7.23 -9.63 4.36
CA LEU A 169 7.42 -10.99 3.87
C LEU A 169 7.44 -10.93 2.35
N ASP A 170 8.62 -10.98 1.74
CA ASP A 170 8.82 -10.56 0.34
C ASP A 170 8.28 -9.11 0.15
N ASP A 171 7.22 -8.94 -0.62
CA ASP A 171 6.57 -7.64 -0.86
C ASP A 171 5.30 -7.43 -0.01
N GLY A 172 4.91 -8.43 0.77
CA GLY A 172 3.73 -8.39 1.64
C GLY A 172 4.03 -7.79 3.01
N GLY A 173 3.09 -7.00 3.54
CA GLY A 173 3.20 -6.41 4.87
C GLY A 173 2.85 -7.38 5.99
N VAL A 174 3.55 -7.26 7.10
CA VAL A 174 3.17 -7.90 8.36
C VAL A 174 2.33 -6.92 9.16
N ALA A 175 1.12 -7.32 9.51
CA ALA A 175 0.22 -6.51 10.34
C ALA A 175 0.76 -6.42 11.77
N TRP A 176 1.65 -5.46 12.01
CA TRP A 176 2.44 -5.37 13.24
C TRP A 176 1.59 -5.23 14.49
N GLY A 177 0.52 -4.46 14.43
CA GLY A 177 -0.43 -4.32 15.53
C GLY A 177 -1.10 -5.64 15.96
N ARG A 178 -1.09 -6.67 15.10
CA ARG A 178 -1.56 -8.00 15.43
C ARG A 178 -0.77 -8.62 16.58
N PHE A 179 0.46 -8.20 16.78
CA PHE A 179 1.37 -8.72 17.81
C PHE A 179 1.39 -7.90 19.11
N LEU A 180 0.64 -6.80 19.19
CA LEU A 180 0.56 -6.01 20.42
C LEU A 180 0.03 -6.83 21.60
N ASN A 181 -0.85 -7.81 21.34
CA ASN A 181 -1.32 -8.74 22.35
C ASN A 181 -0.55 -10.07 22.28
N ALA A 182 -0.09 -10.55 23.41
CA ALA A 182 0.55 -11.86 23.49
C ALA A 182 -0.39 -13.01 23.08
N GLY A 183 0.19 -14.07 22.55
CA GLY A 183 -0.53 -15.25 22.05
C GLY A 183 -0.82 -15.22 20.54
N ASN A 184 -0.54 -14.11 19.85
CA ASN A 184 -0.70 -14.02 18.41
C ASN A 184 0.50 -14.57 17.64
N SER A 185 0.24 -15.24 16.52
CA SER A 185 1.24 -15.70 15.58
C SER A 185 0.82 -15.46 14.13
N TYR A 186 1.80 -15.41 13.24
CA TYR A 186 1.60 -15.17 11.82
C TYR A 186 2.73 -15.87 11.05
N GLY A 187 2.42 -16.52 9.95
CA GLY A 187 3.42 -17.23 9.16
C GLY A 187 3.12 -17.22 7.67
N ALA A 188 4.18 -17.32 6.86
CA ALA A 188 4.08 -17.35 5.41
C ALA A 188 5.24 -18.13 4.78
N HIS A 189 5.04 -18.65 3.57
CA HIS A 189 6.09 -19.20 2.72
C HIS A 189 6.67 -18.07 1.85
N VAL A 190 7.84 -17.58 2.22
CA VAL A 190 8.46 -16.42 1.55
C VAL A 190 9.94 -16.64 1.30
N GLY A 191 10.48 -15.92 0.30
CA GLY A 191 11.87 -15.98 -0.07
C GLY A 191 12.77 -15.09 0.79
N GLN A 192 12.21 -14.10 1.47
CA GLN A 192 12.95 -13.20 2.37
C GLN A 192 12.03 -12.52 3.37
N VAL A 193 12.60 -12.11 4.48
CA VAL A 193 11.95 -11.27 5.48
C VAL A 193 12.80 -10.01 5.68
N THR A 194 12.15 -8.86 5.75
CA THR A 194 12.81 -7.58 6.05
C THR A 194 12.14 -6.97 7.27
N PHE A 195 12.87 -6.86 8.35
CA PHE A 195 12.47 -6.11 9.55
C PHE A 195 12.89 -4.66 9.38
N PHE A 196 12.08 -3.72 9.80
CA PHE A 196 12.42 -2.31 9.76
C PHE A 196 11.95 -1.56 10.99
N ASN A 197 12.68 -0.50 11.32
CA ASN A 197 12.30 0.47 12.32
C ASN A 197 12.52 1.87 11.77
N THR A 198 11.44 2.54 11.43
CA THR A 198 11.47 3.87 10.78
C THR A 198 11.88 4.99 11.73
N THR A 199 11.80 4.77 13.04
CA THR A 199 12.18 5.79 14.03
C THR A 199 13.71 5.93 14.19
N ASN A 200 14.46 4.88 13.84
CA ASN A 200 15.91 4.82 14.04
C ASN A 200 16.69 4.30 12.84
N ASP A 201 16.05 4.19 11.70
CA ASP A 201 16.66 3.75 10.45
C ASP A 201 17.31 2.34 10.48
N ALA A 202 16.90 1.49 11.42
CA ALA A 202 17.34 0.11 11.47
C ALA A 202 16.52 -0.75 10.48
N CYS A 203 17.21 -1.52 9.63
CA CYS A 203 16.58 -2.43 8.68
C CYS A 203 17.45 -3.69 8.52
N LEU A 204 16.91 -4.84 8.92
CA LEU A 204 17.57 -6.14 8.79
C LEU A 204 16.81 -7.01 7.80
N ARG A 205 17.47 -7.45 6.74
CA ARG A 205 16.96 -8.44 5.80
C ARG A 205 17.55 -9.80 6.06
N VAL A 206 16.69 -10.81 6.19
CA VAL A 206 17.02 -12.23 6.28
C VAL A 206 16.52 -12.91 5.01
N THR A 207 17.45 -13.49 4.23
CA THR A 207 17.12 -14.21 3.00
C THR A 207 17.56 -15.65 3.13
N PRO A 208 16.63 -16.58 3.36
CA PRO A 208 16.95 -18.00 3.40
C PRO A 208 17.12 -18.57 2.00
N ILE A 209 18.07 -19.48 1.83
CA ILE A 209 18.31 -20.24 0.62
C ILE A 209 18.29 -21.70 0.99
N VAL A 210 17.23 -22.40 0.63
CA VAL A 210 17.02 -23.81 0.93
C VAL A 210 17.34 -24.70 -0.27
N PRO A 211 17.73 -25.97 -0.05
CA PRO A 211 17.98 -26.89 -1.15
C PRO A 211 16.70 -27.19 -1.93
N ALA A 212 16.86 -27.62 -3.19
CA ALA A 212 15.75 -28.05 -4.01
C ALA A 212 14.91 -29.15 -3.31
N GLY A 213 13.61 -28.97 -3.28
CA GLY A 213 12.66 -29.89 -2.65
C GLY A 213 12.39 -29.66 -1.16
N ALA A 214 13.11 -28.73 -0.51
CA ALA A 214 12.75 -28.25 0.83
C ALA A 214 11.78 -27.06 0.72
N GLN A 215 10.98 -26.87 1.74
CA GLN A 215 10.07 -25.74 1.92
C GLN A 215 10.49 -24.94 3.13
N ILE A 216 10.29 -23.65 3.11
CA ILE A 216 10.55 -22.76 4.24
C ILE A 216 9.29 -22.00 4.61
N ALA A 217 9.09 -21.73 5.89
CA ALA A 217 8.15 -20.74 6.37
C ALA A 217 8.83 -19.79 7.35
N SER A 218 8.51 -18.55 7.15
CA SER A 218 8.86 -17.46 8.06
C SER A 218 7.70 -17.21 9.01
N ARG A 219 7.95 -17.22 10.30
CA ARG A 219 6.92 -17.11 11.33
C ARG A 219 7.26 -16.06 12.37
N PHE A 220 6.27 -15.24 12.70
CA PHE A 220 6.30 -14.29 13.79
C PHE A 220 5.41 -14.79 14.92
N SER A 221 5.81 -14.59 16.15
CA SER A 221 5.02 -14.99 17.30
C SER A 221 5.27 -14.07 18.49
N HIS A 222 4.19 -13.62 19.12
CA HIS A 222 4.23 -12.97 20.43
C HIS A 222 3.73 -13.97 21.46
N GLN A 223 4.64 -14.56 22.21
CA GLN A 223 4.36 -15.60 23.17
C GLN A 223 3.55 -15.06 24.37
N PRO A 224 2.75 -15.91 25.05
CA PRO A 224 2.09 -15.53 26.30
C PRO A 224 3.04 -15.00 27.38
N SER A 225 4.31 -15.41 27.33
CA SER A 225 5.37 -14.90 28.19
C SER A 225 5.76 -13.44 27.92
N GLY A 226 5.27 -12.82 26.84
CA GLY A 226 5.68 -11.50 26.36
C GLY A 226 6.89 -11.54 25.41
N GLN A 227 7.47 -12.70 25.13
CA GLN A 227 8.59 -12.84 24.21
C GLN A 227 8.09 -12.71 22.76
N PHE A 228 8.69 -11.79 22.01
CA PHE A 228 8.45 -11.66 20.58
C PHE A 228 9.55 -12.38 19.79
N SER A 229 9.15 -13.24 18.88
CA SER A 229 10.09 -14.10 18.15
C SER A 229 9.77 -14.18 16.65
N PHE A 230 10.80 -14.49 15.90
CA PHE A 230 10.75 -14.82 14.49
C PHE A 230 11.46 -16.15 14.27
N ALA A 231 11.02 -16.97 13.36
CA ALA A 231 11.68 -18.23 13.05
C ALA A 231 11.55 -18.59 11.57
N GLU A 232 12.63 -19.13 11.02
CA GLU A 232 12.61 -19.87 9.78
C GLU A 232 12.46 -21.36 10.09
N SER A 233 11.42 -21.99 9.52
CA SER A 233 11.16 -23.42 9.65
C SER A 233 11.31 -24.10 8.31
N VAL A 234 12.01 -25.23 8.28
CA VAL A 234 12.30 -25.97 7.06
C VAL A 234 11.73 -27.38 7.15
N THR A 235 11.02 -27.78 6.11
CA THR A 235 10.46 -29.13 5.95
C THR A 235 10.60 -29.59 4.51
N THR A 236 10.65 -30.90 4.31
CA THR A 236 10.59 -31.55 2.99
C THR A 236 9.15 -31.84 2.54
N LYS A 237 8.17 -31.61 3.41
CA LYS A 237 6.77 -31.78 3.08
C LYS A 237 6.38 -30.74 2.01
N LYS A 238 5.84 -31.22 0.89
CA LYS A 238 5.31 -30.33 -0.14
C LYS A 238 4.08 -29.62 0.40
N LEU A 239 4.17 -28.30 0.47
CA LEU A 239 3.07 -27.43 0.85
C LEU A 239 2.42 -26.85 -0.43
N THR A 240 1.11 -26.62 -0.38
CA THR A 240 0.45 -25.92 -1.48
C THR A 240 0.72 -24.42 -1.33
N PRO A 241 1.00 -23.69 -2.41
CA PRO A 241 1.24 -22.23 -2.35
C PRO A 241 0.12 -21.47 -1.63
N LYS A 242 -1.08 -22.00 -1.67
CA LYS A 242 -2.29 -21.45 -1.08
C LYS A 242 -2.31 -21.32 0.44
N HIS A 243 -1.43 -22.00 1.13
CA HIS A 243 -1.29 -21.93 2.59
C HIS A 243 -0.12 -21.02 2.98
N ASN A 244 0.31 -20.15 2.09
CA ASN A 244 1.45 -19.27 2.34
C ASN A 244 1.20 -18.34 3.51
N LEU A 245 -0.01 -17.78 3.58
CA LEU A 245 -0.38 -16.89 4.65
C LEU A 245 -1.17 -17.64 5.71
N ASN A 246 -0.69 -17.55 6.93
CA ASN A 246 -1.44 -18.00 8.07
C ASN A 246 -1.87 -16.81 8.91
N ARG A 247 -3.13 -16.58 8.90
CA ARG A 247 -3.81 -15.73 9.82
C ARG A 247 -4.32 -16.51 11.01
N PHE A 248 -4.53 -15.83 12.07
CA PHE A 248 -5.30 -16.37 13.20
C PHE A 248 -4.76 -17.67 13.76
N ASN A 249 -3.45 -17.83 13.81
CA ASN A 249 -2.78 -19.00 14.38
C ASN A 249 -3.03 -20.31 13.61
N ARG A 250 -3.36 -20.27 12.34
CA ARG A 250 -3.53 -21.45 11.49
C ARG A 250 -2.23 -21.99 10.89
N SER A 251 -1.08 -21.46 11.27
CA SER A 251 0.22 -21.89 10.72
C SER A 251 0.50 -23.38 10.86
N LEU A 252 -0.08 -23.96 11.85
CA LEU A 252 0.26 -25.32 12.27
C LEU A 252 -0.20 -26.39 11.28
N ASP A 253 -1.28 -26.16 10.55
CA ASP A 253 -1.76 -27.10 9.54
C ASP A 253 -0.77 -27.30 8.39
N VAL A 254 0.03 -26.27 8.12
CA VAL A 254 1.05 -26.27 7.07
C VAL A 254 2.29 -27.04 7.50
N TRP A 255 2.54 -27.09 8.80
CA TRP A 255 3.72 -27.70 9.43
C TRP A 255 3.35 -28.95 10.20
N ALA A 256 2.40 -29.72 9.72
CA ALA A 256 2.08 -31.02 10.34
C ALA A 256 3.35 -31.86 10.54
N PRO A 257 3.39 -32.67 11.59
CA PRO A 257 4.54 -33.52 11.89
C PRO A 257 5.06 -34.25 10.66
N PHE A 258 6.36 -34.31 10.49
CA PHE A 258 7.02 -35.01 9.39
C PHE A 258 8.07 -36.00 9.87
N HIS A 259 8.24 -37.08 9.12
CA HIS A 259 9.26 -38.06 9.39
C HIS A 259 10.61 -37.62 8.86
N VAL A 260 11.65 -37.80 9.66
CA VAL A 260 13.02 -37.61 9.23
C VAL A 260 13.76 -38.96 9.30
N GLU A 261 14.59 -39.21 8.32
CA GLU A 261 15.52 -40.27 8.25
C GLU A 261 16.93 -39.77 8.66
N PRO A 262 17.86 -40.63 9.07
CA PRO A 262 19.24 -40.24 9.23
C PRO A 262 19.77 -39.58 7.95
N GLY A 263 20.27 -38.34 8.07
CA GLY A 263 20.69 -37.60 6.90
C GLY A 263 20.96 -36.13 7.23
N THR A 264 21.27 -35.35 6.20
CA THR A 264 21.69 -33.95 6.36
C THR A 264 20.72 -33.01 5.62
N VAL A 265 20.34 -31.93 6.31
CA VAL A 265 19.62 -30.80 5.75
C VAL A 265 20.49 -29.55 5.92
N GLN A 266 20.55 -28.72 4.87
CA GLN A 266 21.34 -27.50 4.88
C GLN A 266 20.45 -26.29 4.52
N VAL A 267 20.62 -25.22 5.27
CA VAL A 267 20.02 -23.91 4.99
C VAL A 267 21.13 -22.88 4.97
N ASN A 268 21.12 -22.05 3.95
CA ASN A 268 22.00 -20.90 3.90
C ASN A 268 21.14 -19.64 4.12
N LEU A 269 21.67 -18.70 4.91
CA LEU A 269 21.02 -17.43 5.22
C LEU A 269 21.93 -16.30 4.76
N LYS A 270 21.35 -15.28 4.16
CA LYS A 270 22.01 -14.00 3.96
C LYS A 270 21.42 -13.01 4.95
N LEU A 271 22.26 -12.45 5.81
CA LEU A 271 21.91 -11.41 6.76
C LEU A 271 22.49 -10.09 6.29
N GLN A 272 21.64 -9.11 6.04
CA GLN A 272 22.05 -7.83 5.46
C GLN A 272 21.35 -6.67 6.18
N VAL A 273 22.12 -5.68 6.58
CA VAL A 273 21.57 -4.40 7.03
C VAL A 273 21.39 -3.48 5.83
N LEU A 274 20.19 -2.94 5.70
CA LEU A 274 19.83 -2.01 4.64
C LEU A 274 19.68 -0.60 5.21
N ASP A 275 19.71 0.38 4.35
CA ASP A 275 19.38 1.76 4.68
C ASP A 275 17.87 1.96 4.55
N ALA A 276 17.17 1.92 5.68
CA ALA A 276 15.72 2.05 5.70
C ALA A 276 15.25 3.43 5.19
N LYS A 277 16.03 4.49 5.45
CA LYS A 277 15.70 5.83 4.93
C LYS A 277 15.81 5.89 3.42
N THR A 278 16.88 5.33 2.85
CA THR A 278 17.06 5.29 1.39
C THR A 278 15.98 4.47 0.71
N ILE A 279 15.55 3.36 1.32
CA ILE A 279 14.53 2.48 0.76
C ILE A 279 13.11 3.04 0.96
N ARG A 280 12.91 3.82 2.04
CA ARG A 280 11.58 4.24 2.52
C ARG A 280 11.47 5.73 2.78
N ASP A 281 12.33 6.54 2.16
CA ASP A 281 12.26 7.98 2.30
C ASP A 281 11.04 8.52 1.53
N ARG A 282 9.94 8.66 2.24
CA ARG A 282 8.71 9.26 1.72
C ARG A 282 8.72 10.79 1.76
N GLY A 283 9.80 11.41 2.27
CA GLY A 283 9.94 12.85 2.40
C GLY A 283 9.74 13.38 3.83
N ASN A 284 9.38 14.65 3.94
CA ASN A 284 9.20 15.35 5.21
C ASN A 284 7.76 15.86 5.35
N PHE A 285 6.97 15.19 6.18
CA PHE A 285 5.57 15.52 6.44
C PHE A 285 5.48 16.64 7.48
N ILE A 286 4.78 17.70 7.17
CA ILE A 286 4.50 18.79 8.11
C ILE A 286 3.12 18.57 8.70
N GLY A 287 3.00 18.72 10.03
CA GLY A 287 1.72 18.64 10.76
C GLY A 287 1.14 17.23 10.95
N LEU A 288 1.78 16.20 10.38
CA LEU A 288 1.42 14.79 10.52
C LEU A 288 2.64 13.92 10.83
N ASP A 289 2.42 12.77 11.41
CA ASP A 289 3.48 11.79 11.70
C ASP A 289 3.81 10.96 10.45
N GLY A 290 4.87 11.37 9.75
CA GLY A 290 5.32 10.71 8.52
C GLY A 290 5.78 9.27 8.74
N SER A 291 6.35 8.95 9.91
CA SER A 291 6.75 7.58 10.26
C SER A 291 5.51 6.67 10.38
N ALA A 292 4.50 7.12 11.10
CA ALA A 292 3.25 6.37 11.22
C ALA A 292 2.53 6.20 9.89
N ILE A 293 2.56 7.22 9.01
CA ILE A 293 2.02 7.12 7.63
C ILE A 293 2.75 6.00 6.86
N GLY A 294 4.08 6.03 6.88
CA GLY A 294 4.89 5.03 6.17
C GLY A 294 4.66 3.62 6.70
N ASP A 295 4.72 3.45 8.02
CA ASP A 295 4.54 2.14 8.66
C ASP A 295 3.14 1.57 8.40
N LEU A 296 2.10 2.39 8.43
CA LEU A 296 0.74 1.97 8.15
C LEU A 296 0.58 1.48 6.70
N LEU A 297 1.11 2.21 5.73
CA LEU A 297 1.07 1.81 4.32
C LEU A 297 1.90 0.54 4.07
N ASP A 298 3.04 0.40 4.73
CA ASP A 298 3.93 -0.74 4.56
C ASP A 298 3.47 -2.00 5.32
N THR A 299 2.71 -1.86 6.40
CA THR A 299 2.19 -3.00 7.17
C THR A 299 0.76 -3.37 6.75
N ILE A 300 -0.18 -2.44 6.87
CA ILE A 300 -1.60 -2.69 6.58
C ILE A 300 -1.88 -2.63 5.08
N GLY A 301 -1.40 -1.61 4.37
CA GLY A 301 -1.66 -1.47 2.94
C GLY A 301 -1.11 -2.63 2.11
N ARG A 302 0.02 -3.21 2.52
CA ARG A 302 0.61 -4.38 1.86
C ARG A 302 0.14 -5.72 2.42
N TYR A 303 -0.74 -5.71 3.41
CA TYR A 303 -1.15 -6.94 4.09
C TYR A 303 -1.88 -7.93 3.18
N GLY A 304 -2.49 -7.46 2.09
CA GLY A 304 -3.18 -8.27 1.09
C GLY A 304 -2.28 -8.90 0.02
N VAL A 305 -1.00 -8.58 -0.04
CA VAL A 305 -0.08 -9.15 -1.04
C VAL A 305 0.20 -10.61 -0.71
N ILE A 306 -0.08 -11.50 -1.67
CA ILE A 306 0.08 -12.95 -1.54
C ILE A 306 0.97 -13.45 -2.68
N ASP A 307 2.11 -14.08 -2.32
CA ASP A 307 2.97 -14.87 -3.22
C ASP A 307 3.32 -14.18 -4.56
N ARG A 308 3.33 -12.86 -4.60
CA ARG A 308 3.67 -12.02 -5.76
C ARG A 308 2.81 -12.22 -7.01
N GLN A 309 1.73 -13.01 -6.94
CA GLN A 309 0.89 -13.32 -8.09
C GLN A 309 -0.50 -12.74 -7.97
N ILE A 310 -1.16 -12.93 -6.82
CA ILE A 310 -2.50 -12.42 -6.57
C ILE A 310 -2.46 -11.66 -5.27
N MET A 311 -2.84 -10.41 -5.32
CA MET A 311 -3.05 -9.63 -4.12
C MET A 311 -4.33 -10.07 -3.42
N GLY A 312 -4.32 -10.06 -2.11
CA GLY A 312 -5.42 -10.51 -1.27
C GLY A 312 -6.65 -9.61 -1.32
N GLY A 313 -6.92 -8.99 -2.44
CA GLY A 313 -8.09 -8.17 -2.64
C GLY A 313 -8.22 -7.08 -1.57
N ASN A 314 -9.37 -6.97 -0.93
CA ASN A 314 -9.58 -6.04 0.17
C ASN A 314 -8.63 -6.25 1.37
N GLY A 315 -7.66 -7.12 1.20
CA GLY A 315 -6.71 -7.48 2.22
C GLY A 315 -7.28 -8.52 3.18
N TRP A 316 -8.31 -9.22 2.76
CA TRP A 316 -8.74 -10.40 3.48
C TRP A 316 -7.67 -11.46 3.35
N LEU A 317 -6.88 -11.62 4.36
CA LEU A 317 -5.85 -12.64 4.41
C LEU A 317 -6.41 -14.04 4.73
N SER A 318 -7.63 -14.39 4.44
CA SER A 318 -8.15 -15.74 4.58
C SER A 318 -7.99 -16.61 3.35
N GLY A 319 -7.21 -16.11 2.38
CA GLY A 319 -7.10 -16.74 1.07
C GLY A 319 -8.22 -16.35 0.12
N TYR A 320 -8.96 -15.28 0.43
CA TYR A 320 -9.98 -14.71 -0.44
C TYR A 320 -9.46 -13.45 -1.10
N VAL A 321 -9.71 -13.31 -2.38
CA VAL A 321 -9.51 -12.09 -3.14
C VAL A 321 -10.87 -11.58 -3.59
N CYS A 322 -11.19 -10.34 -3.27
CA CYS A 322 -12.46 -9.71 -3.59
C CYS A 322 -12.30 -8.79 -4.79
N LEU A 323 -13.18 -8.92 -5.78
CA LEU A 323 -13.21 -8.08 -6.96
C LEU A 323 -14.23 -6.93 -6.83
N HIS A 324 -15.08 -7.01 -5.85
CA HIS A 324 -16.13 -6.04 -5.58
C HIS A 324 -15.64 -4.92 -4.63
N GLU A 325 -14.53 -4.30 -4.98
CA GLU A 325 -13.94 -3.16 -4.24
C GLU A 325 -13.13 -2.28 -5.20
N PRO A 326 -13.42 -0.99 -5.30
CA PRO A 326 -12.88 -0.12 -6.35
C PRO A 326 -11.48 0.43 -6.07
N PHE A 327 -10.89 0.18 -4.91
CA PHE A 327 -9.81 1.01 -4.37
C PHE A 327 -8.40 0.39 -4.37
N PHE A 328 -8.17 -0.78 -4.96
CA PHE A 328 -6.83 -1.42 -4.88
C PHE A 328 -5.76 -0.72 -5.71
N ALA A 329 -6.11 -0.20 -6.88
CA ALA A 329 -5.20 0.61 -7.66
C ALA A 329 -4.87 1.92 -6.92
N GLU A 330 -5.84 2.53 -6.26
CA GLU A 330 -5.64 3.72 -5.43
C GLU A 330 -4.69 3.46 -4.26
N MET A 331 -4.76 2.28 -3.63
CA MET A 331 -3.78 1.89 -2.62
C MET A 331 -2.36 1.92 -3.17
N GLY A 332 -2.17 1.47 -4.42
CA GLY A 332 -0.88 1.52 -5.12
C GLY A 332 -0.31 2.92 -5.25
N LEU A 333 -1.17 3.92 -5.43
CA LEU A 333 -0.79 5.33 -5.46
C LEU A 333 -0.10 5.76 -4.16
N ALA A 334 -0.65 5.39 -3.00
CA ALA A 334 -0.12 5.80 -1.69
C ALA A 334 1.01 4.89 -1.20
N ILE A 335 0.95 3.59 -1.49
CA ILE A 335 2.02 2.63 -1.17
C ILE A 335 3.30 3.00 -1.91
N ASP A 336 3.19 3.52 -3.13
CA ASP A 336 4.29 4.05 -3.92
C ASP A 336 5.42 3.02 -4.11
N ASP A 337 5.05 1.85 -4.64
CA ASP A 337 5.96 0.73 -4.82
C ASP A 337 5.72 0.02 -6.16
N ALA A 338 6.79 -0.09 -6.96
CA ALA A 338 6.71 -0.70 -8.29
C ALA A 338 6.32 -2.19 -8.24
N ALA A 339 6.76 -2.92 -7.20
CA ALA A 339 6.40 -4.34 -7.04
C ALA A 339 4.92 -4.49 -6.69
N TYR A 340 4.39 -3.63 -5.82
CA TYR A 340 2.95 -3.60 -5.52
C TYR A 340 2.14 -3.34 -6.79
N THR A 341 2.50 -2.31 -7.55
CA THR A 341 1.82 -1.95 -8.82
C THR A 341 1.87 -3.09 -9.83
N ALA A 342 3.02 -3.75 -9.99
CA ALA A 342 3.17 -4.89 -10.88
C ALA A 342 2.35 -6.11 -10.45
N ASN A 343 2.31 -6.41 -9.15
CA ASN A 343 1.48 -7.49 -8.60
C ASN A 343 -0.01 -7.24 -8.85
N PHE A 344 -0.46 -6.01 -8.68
CA PHE A 344 -1.87 -5.69 -8.91
C PHE A 344 -2.24 -5.73 -10.40
N ALA A 345 -1.36 -5.31 -11.30
CA ALA A 345 -1.55 -5.49 -12.73
C ALA A 345 -1.74 -6.97 -13.08
N GLY A 346 -0.88 -7.86 -12.54
CA GLY A 346 -1.00 -9.31 -12.69
C GLY A 346 -2.32 -9.87 -12.13
N THR A 347 -2.82 -9.32 -11.02
CA THR A 347 -4.12 -9.68 -10.46
C THR A 347 -5.26 -9.34 -11.43
N LEU A 348 -5.23 -8.16 -12.03
CA LEU A 348 -6.22 -7.75 -13.02
C LEU A 348 -6.15 -8.60 -14.31
N ASP A 349 -4.94 -9.03 -14.72
CA ASP A 349 -4.77 -9.99 -15.82
C ASP A 349 -5.47 -11.32 -15.51
N GLU A 350 -5.28 -11.87 -14.32
CA GLU A 350 -5.95 -13.11 -13.88
C GLU A 350 -7.49 -12.95 -13.86
N TRP A 351 -8.00 -11.80 -13.44
CA TRP A 351 -9.43 -11.52 -13.44
C TRP A 351 -9.98 -11.41 -14.84
N ARG A 352 -9.30 -10.71 -15.75
CA ARG A 352 -9.65 -10.65 -17.19
C ARG A 352 -9.77 -12.05 -17.78
N ASP A 353 -8.76 -12.89 -17.53
CA ASP A 353 -8.62 -14.17 -18.20
C ASP A 353 -9.50 -15.27 -17.60
N HIS A 354 -9.84 -15.17 -16.30
CA HIS A 354 -10.45 -16.29 -15.57
C HIS A 354 -11.72 -15.96 -14.78
N ALA A 355 -11.98 -14.71 -14.43
CA ALA A 355 -13.20 -14.33 -13.69
C ALA A 355 -14.36 -13.96 -14.61
N GLN A 356 -14.10 -13.47 -15.82
CA GLN A 356 -15.15 -13.03 -16.73
C GLN A 356 -15.94 -14.19 -17.34
N GLN A 357 -17.27 -14.12 -17.25
CA GLN A 357 -18.20 -15.09 -17.82
C GLN A 357 -18.40 -14.82 -19.34
N PRO A 358 -18.88 -15.83 -20.12
CA PRO A 358 -19.15 -15.65 -21.54
C PRO A 358 -20.11 -14.51 -21.89
N ASN A 359 -21.02 -14.17 -20.98
CA ASN A 359 -21.97 -13.07 -21.14
C ASN A 359 -21.39 -11.69 -20.76
N GLY A 360 -20.16 -11.59 -20.33
CA GLY A 360 -19.50 -10.35 -19.90
C GLY A 360 -19.43 -10.13 -18.40
N ARG A 361 -20.28 -10.81 -17.61
CA ARG A 361 -20.30 -10.64 -16.15
C ARG A 361 -19.01 -11.11 -15.49
N MET A 362 -18.48 -10.36 -14.52
CA MET A 362 -17.36 -10.75 -13.70
C MET A 362 -17.82 -11.59 -12.51
N LYS A 363 -17.08 -12.61 -12.13
CA LYS A 363 -17.22 -13.28 -10.83
C LYS A 363 -16.63 -12.38 -9.74
N SER A 364 -17.23 -12.44 -8.57
CA SER A 364 -16.93 -11.50 -7.49
C SER A 364 -15.71 -11.86 -6.65
N ARG A 365 -15.26 -13.12 -6.65
CA ARG A 365 -14.22 -13.60 -5.74
C ARG A 365 -13.30 -14.66 -6.33
N TRP A 366 -12.13 -14.77 -5.72
CA TRP A 366 -11.19 -15.86 -5.88
C TRP A 366 -10.82 -16.47 -4.52
N SER A 367 -10.69 -17.80 -4.47
CA SER A 367 -10.14 -18.52 -3.32
C SER A 367 -9.63 -19.90 -3.76
N ASP A 368 -8.80 -20.48 -2.93
CA ASP A 368 -8.29 -21.83 -3.11
C ASP A 368 -9.27 -22.95 -2.70
N ASN A 369 -10.40 -22.60 -2.13
CA ASN A 369 -11.42 -23.53 -1.70
C ASN A 369 -12.83 -22.94 -1.91
N SER A 370 -13.84 -23.80 -1.87
CA SER A 370 -15.22 -23.43 -2.14
C SER A 370 -16.01 -23.02 -0.89
N GLY A 371 -15.36 -22.83 0.26
CA GLY A 371 -16.07 -22.61 1.53
C GLY A 371 -16.93 -21.35 1.59
N ASP A 372 -16.60 -20.36 0.76
CA ASP A 372 -17.32 -19.08 0.65
C ASP A 372 -18.12 -18.96 -0.66
N ALA A 373 -18.13 -20.00 -1.48
CA ALA A 373 -18.73 -19.95 -2.80
C ALA A 373 -20.23 -20.24 -2.78
N MET A 374 -20.97 -19.47 -3.58
CA MET A 374 -22.34 -19.84 -3.94
C MET A 374 -22.35 -21.24 -4.58
N PRO A 375 -23.27 -22.15 -4.19
CA PRO A 375 -23.30 -23.50 -4.72
C PRO A 375 -23.28 -23.56 -6.26
N GLY A 376 -22.36 -24.34 -6.82
CA GLY A 376 -22.22 -24.54 -8.26
C GLY A 376 -21.46 -23.42 -9.03
N THR A 377 -20.98 -22.40 -8.38
CA THR A 377 -20.25 -21.29 -9.05
C THR A 377 -18.73 -21.41 -8.97
N TYR A 378 -18.20 -22.24 -8.08
CA TYR A 378 -16.76 -22.40 -7.89
C TYR A 378 -16.10 -23.04 -9.14
N GLY A 379 -15.20 -22.29 -9.76
CA GLY A 379 -14.47 -22.71 -10.95
C GLY A 379 -13.17 -23.45 -10.62
N LYS A 380 -12.65 -24.21 -11.59
CA LYS A 380 -11.37 -24.97 -11.46
C LYS A 380 -10.17 -24.09 -11.11
N LEU A 381 -10.20 -22.81 -11.50
CA LEU A 381 -9.13 -21.84 -11.25
C LEU A 381 -9.39 -21.00 -9.98
N GLY A 382 -10.39 -21.35 -9.18
CA GLY A 382 -10.66 -20.71 -7.90
C GLY A 382 -11.54 -19.47 -7.97
N PHE A 383 -12.03 -19.04 -9.13
CA PHE A 383 -12.95 -17.91 -9.26
C PHE A 383 -14.40 -18.35 -9.07
N TYR A 384 -15.18 -17.58 -8.30
CA TYR A 384 -16.56 -17.94 -7.93
C TYR A 384 -17.41 -16.71 -7.59
N GLU A 385 -18.72 -16.94 -7.42
CA GLU A 385 -19.63 -15.97 -6.83
C GLU A 385 -19.73 -16.19 -5.32
N SER A 386 -19.79 -15.11 -4.56
CA SER A 386 -19.91 -15.16 -3.11
C SER A 386 -21.19 -15.89 -2.67
N GLN A 387 -21.12 -16.53 -1.50
CA GLN A 387 -22.30 -17.13 -0.86
C GLN A 387 -23.41 -16.11 -0.56
N TRP A 388 -23.09 -14.82 -0.48
CA TRP A 388 -24.06 -13.73 -0.29
C TRP A 388 -24.76 -13.29 -1.57
N GLY A 389 -24.54 -13.96 -2.69
CA GLY A 389 -25.22 -13.69 -3.96
C GLY A 389 -24.27 -13.22 -5.07
N TYR A 390 -24.85 -12.77 -6.16
CA TYR A 390 -24.15 -12.12 -7.25
C TYR A 390 -23.85 -10.68 -6.85
N LEU A 391 -22.59 -10.34 -6.68
CA LEU A 391 -22.15 -9.00 -6.28
C LEU A 391 -21.96 -8.15 -7.54
N LEU A 392 -22.91 -7.24 -7.80
CA LEU A 392 -22.97 -6.50 -9.08
C LEU A 392 -22.02 -5.32 -9.15
N ASP A 393 -21.50 -4.85 -8.05
CA ASP A 393 -20.37 -3.92 -7.96
C ASP A 393 -19.10 -4.47 -8.62
N SER A 394 -18.93 -5.78 -8.69
CA SER A 394 -17.75 -6.41 -9.32
C SER A 394 -17.50 -5.97 -10.78
N GLN A 395 -18.53 -5.58 -11.51
CA GLN A 395 -18.44 -5.10 -12.88
C GLN A 395 -17.77 -3.73 -12.95
N PRO A 396 -18.34 -2.69 -12.31
CA PRO A 396 -17.73 -1.37 -12.33
C PRO A 396 -16.40 -1.33 -11.59
N ASP A 397 -16.25 -2.07 -10.49
CA ASP A 397 -15.03 -2.06 -9.69
C ASP A 397 -13.83 -2.65 -10.44
N TYR A 398 -14.04 -3.68 -11.27
CA TYR A 398 -13.02 -4.16 -12.21
C TYR A 398 -12.55 -3.06 -13.17
N VAL A 399 -13.49 -2.28 -13.72
CA VAL A 399 -13.18 -1.21 -14.69
C VAL A 399 -12.52 -0.01 -14.02
N ILE A 400 -12.94 0.36 -12.81
CA ILE A 400 -12.30 1.41 -12.01
C ILE A 400 -10.84 1.03 -11.72
N ASN A 401 -10.61 -0.15 -11.14
CA ASN A 401 -9.28 -0.63 -10.84
C ASN A 401 -8.39 -0.72 -12.09
N THR A 402 -8.93 -1.20 -13.22
CA THR A 402 -8.17 -1.27 -14.49
C THR A 402 -7.81 0.13 -14.99
N SER A 403 -8.74 1.09 -14.90
CA SER A 403 -8.51 2.46 -15.33
C SER A 403 -7.46 3.17 -14.50
N GLU A 404 -7.51 3.03 -13.19
CA GLU A 404 -6.56 3.66 -12.28
C GLU A 404 -5.18 2.97 -12.27
N GLN A 405 -5.16 1.65 -12.43
CA GLN A 405 -3.92 0.89 -12.64
C GLN A 405 -3.20 1.36 -13.91
N PHE A 406 -3.94 1.66 -14.99
CA PHE A 406 -3.38 2.26 -16.18
C PHE A 406 -2.77 3.64 -15.90
N ASP A 407 -3.38 4.45 -15.07
CA ASP A 407 -2.82 5.74 -14.68
C ASP A 407 -1.49 5.60 -13.91
N LEU A 408 -1.34 4.54 -13.12
CA LEU A 408 -0.08 4.24 -12.43
C LEU A 408 1.01 3.75 -13.39
N THR A 409 0.66 2.90 -14.35
CA THR A 409 1.64 2.24 -15.23
C THR A 409 1.95 3.00 -16.51
N GLY A 410 0.95 3.67 -17.09
CA GLY A 410 1.03 4.29 -18.41
C GLY A 410 1.15 3.29 -19.57
N ASP A 411 0.94 1.99 -19.32
CA ASP A 411 1.10 0.94 -20.32
C ASP A 411 -0.13 0.82 -21.22
N THR A 412 -0.08 1.46 -22.38
CA THR A 412 -1.15 1.44 -23.36
C THR A 412 -1.35 0.06 -24.01
N ALA A 413 -0.32 -0.78 -24.04
CA ALA A 413 -0.46 -2.14 -24.56
C ALA A 413 -1.23 -3.02 -23.58
N TRP A 414 -0.94 -2.90 -22.29
CA TRP A 414 -1.68 -3.54 -21.21
C TRP A 414 -3.15 -3.08 -21.19
N LEU A 415 -3.41 -1.77 -21.26
CA LEU A 415 -4.78 -1.23 -21.34
C LEU A 415 -5.54 -1.79 -22.55
N ARG A 416 -4.89 -1.85 -23.72
CA ARG A 416 -5.48 -2.42 -24.95
C ARG A 416 -5.86 -3.89 -24.79
N ALA A 417 -5.08 -4.65 -24.02
CA ALA A 417 -5.39 -6.05 -23.73
C ALA A 417 -6.61 -6.21 -22.82
N HIS A 418 -6.95 -5.16 -22.01
CA HIS A 418 -8.13 -5.14 -21.14
C HIS A 418 -9.38 -4.54 -21.81
N LYS A 419 -9.24 -3.92 -22.99
CA LYS A 419 -10.35 -3.20 -23.64
C LYS A 419 -11.63 -4.02 -23.75
N GLU A 420 -11.56 -5.17 -24.39
CA GLU A 420 -12.72 -6.02 -24.61
C GLU A 420 -13.37 -6.48 -23.31
N SER A 421 -12.58 -6.84 -22.30
CA SER A 421 -13.13 -7.32 -21.02
C SER A 421 -13.82 -6.21 -20.24
N CYS A 422 -13.27 -4.99 -20.24
CA CYS A 422 -13.88 -3.83 -19.59
C CYS A 422 -15.18 -3.42 -20.31
N GLU A 423 -15.18 -3.34 -21.64
CA GLU A 423 -16.39 -3.07 -22.44
C GLU A 423 -17.48 -4.11 -22.16
N ARG A 424 -17.16 -5.39 -22.15
CA ARG A 424 -18.11 -6.45 -21.88
C ARG A 424 -18.68 -6.40 -20.47
N ALA A 425 -17.90 -6.03 -19.48
CA ALA A 425 -18.35 -5.85 -18.10
C ALA A 425 -19.36 -4.68 -18.00
N LEU A 426 -19.02 -3.54 -18.59
CA LEU A 426 -19.90 -2.36 -18.62
C LEU A 426 -21.15 -2.62 -19.42
N ASP A 427 -21.04 -3.15 -20.63
CA ASP A 427 -22.18 -3.42 -21.53
C ASP A 427 -23.17 -4.43 -20.92
N TRP A 428 -22.65 -5.45 -20.21
CA TRP A 428 -23.49 -6.40 -19.49
C TRP A 428 -24.35 -5.72 -18.42
N LEU A 429 -23.75 -4.79 -17.66
CA LEU A 429 -24.47 -4.09 -16.59
C LEU A 429 -25.39 -3.01 -17.17
N LEU A 430 -24.98 -2.26 -18.22
CA LEU A 430 -25.82 -1.30 -18.93
C LEU A 430 -27.06 -1.94 -19.55
N ALA A 431 -26.95 -3.18 -20.07
CA ALA A 431 -28.10 -3.91 -20.60
C ALA A 431 -29.15 -4.24 -19.54
N ARG A 432 -28.90 -3.96 -18.29
CA ARG A 432 -29.83 -4.13 -17.16
C ARG A 432 -30.61 -2.83 -16.82
N ASP A 433 -30.50 -1.78 -17.60
CA ASP A 433 -31.42 -0.63 -17.55
C ASP A 433 -32.71 -0.99 -18.33
N SER A 434 -33.53 -1.89 -17.78
CA SER A 434 -34.68 -2.45 -18.49
C SER A 434 -35.85 -1.44 -18.61
N ASN A 435 -35.94 -0.50 -17.70
CA ASN A 435 -36.95 0.55 -17.70
C ASN A 435 -36.52 1.82 -18.49
N GLY A 436 -35.28 1.87 -18.92
CA GLY A 436 -34.73 2.95 -19.74
C GLY A 436 -34.50 4.26 -19.00
N ASN A 437 -34.41 4.27 -17.67
CA ASN A 437 -34.22 5.48 -16.88
C ASN A 437 -32.74 5.89 -16.69
N GLY A 438 -31.79 5.01 -17.06
CA GLY A 438 -30.35 5.22 -16.95
C GLY A 438 -29.70 4.62 -15.71
N LEU A 439 -30.49 4.09 -14.76
CA LEU A 439 -29.98 3.35 -13.62
C LEU A 439 -29.86 1.86 -13.99
N VAL A 440 -28.76 1.25 -13.56
CA VAL A 440 -28.59 -0.20 -13.75
C VAL A 440 -29.30 -0.95 -12.65
N GLU A 441 -29.84 -2.12 -13.01
CA GLU A 441 -30.71 -2.93 -12.16
C GLU A 441 -29.97 -4.15 -11.61
N MET A 442 -30.23 -4.49 -10.35
CA MET A 442 -29.79 -5.73 -9.70
C MET A 442 -30.50 -6.95 -10.30
N MET A 443 -30.15 -8.17 -9.85
CA MET A 443 -30.75 -9.40 -10.37
C MET A 443 -32.03 -9.83 -9.62
N ASN A 444 -32.43 -9.10 -8.60
CA ASN A 444 -33.64 -9.25 -7.80
C ASN A 444 -34.55 -8.04 -7.94
N ASP A 445 -35.86 -8.27 -8.04
CA ASP A 445 -36.87 -7.19 -8.13
C ASP A 445 -37.23 -6.62 -6.75
N SER A 446 -36.97 -7.37 -5.69
CA SER A 446 -37.26 -6.98 -4.31
C SER A 446 -36.16 -7.52 -3.38
N HIS A 447 -35.86 -6.77 -2.33
CA HIS A 447 -34.94 -7.16 -1.26
C HIS A 447 -35.34 -8.48 -0.58
N THR A 448 -36.58 -8.91 -0.67
CA THR A 448 -37.01 -10.19 -0.10
C THR A 448 -36.68 -11.42 -0.95
N GLN A 449 -36.19 -11.24 -2.17
CA GLN A 449 -35.91 -12.37 -3.09
C GLN A 449 -34.51 -12.98 -2.90
N GLY A 450 -33.55 -12.22 -2.39
CA GLY A 450 -32.25 -12.74 -2.06
C GLY A 450 -31.46 -13.35 -3.23
N LYS A 451 -30.99 -12.55 -4.22
CA LYS A 451 -30.28 -13.08 -5.38
C LYS A 451 -29.01 -12.33 -5.71
N SER A 452 -29.02 -11.02 -5.58
CA SER A 452 -27.86 -10.15 -5.83
C SER A 452 -27.71 -9.10 -4.75
N SER A 453 -26.51 -8.65 -4.54
CA SER A 453 -26.11 -7.65 -3.56
C SER A 453 -24.89 -6.89 -4.07
N ASP A 454 -24.27 -6.14 -3.19
CA ASP A 454 -23.00 -5.44 -3.36
C ASP A 454 -22.07 -5.71 -2.17
N TRP A 455 -21.11 -4.82 -1.91
CA TRP A 455 -20.17 -4.92 -0.82
C TRP A 455 -20.84 -5.04 0.57
N ILE A 456 -22.02 -4.44 0.77
CA ILE A 456 -22.80 -4.56 2.01
C ILE A 456 -23.59 -5.86 1.99
N ASP A 457 -23.10 -6.88 2.67
CA ASP A 457 -23.58 -8.26 2.56
C ASP A 457 -24.73 -8.65 3.52
N ILE A 458 -25.15 -7.73 4.37
CA ILE A 458 -26.20 -7.98 5.38
C ILE A 458 -27.63 -7.70 4.92
N VAL A 459 -27.77 -7.06 3.78
CA VAL A 459 -29.06 -6.74 3.15
C VAL A 459 -29.05 -7.12 1.68
N TRP A 460 -30.22 -7.40 1.12
CA TRP A 460 -30.38 -7.70 -0.30
C TRP A 460 -30.81 -6.45 -1.06
N ALA A 461 -29.95 -5.41 -1.05
CA ALA A 461 -30.23 -4.16 -1.76
C ALA A 461 -30.54 -4.45 -3.24
N SER A 462 -31.80 -4.29 -3.60
CA SER A 462 -32.37 -4.83 -4.83
C SER A 462 -32.56 -3.77 -5.89
N TYR A 463 -33.13 -4.21 -6.97
CA TYR A 463 -33.54 -3.60 -8.23
C TYR A 463 -32.71 -2.42 -8.67
N GLU A 464 -32.91 -1.21 -8.16
CA GLU A 464 -32.02 -0.06 -8.38
C GLU A 464 -31.23 0.23 -7.10
N ASN A 465 -29.93 -0.05 -7.14
CA ASN A 465 -29.03 0.07 -6.01
C ASN A 465 -28.09 1.29 -6.18
N ALA A 466 -28.12 2.21 -5.22
CA ALA A 466 -27.38 3.46 -5.34
C ALA A 466 -25.85 3.27 -5.27
N LEU A 467 -25.34 2.32 -4.47
CA LEU A 467 -23.90 2.07 -4.40
C LEU A 467 -23.35 1.51 -5.72
N VAL A 468 -24.01 0.51 -6.29
CA VAL A 468 -23.65 -0.06 -7.60
C VAL A 468 -23.75 0.99 -8.71
N ASN A 469 -24.80 1.82 -8.69
CA ASN A 469 -24.96 2.91 -9.67
C ASN A 469 -23.93 4.03 -9.50
N ALA A 470 -23.48 4.31 -8.27
CA ALA A 470 -22.38 5.25 -8.04
C ALA A 470 -21.05 4.72 -8.60
N ALA A 471 -20.72 3.46 -8.32
CA ALA A 471 -19.54 2.81 -8.90
C ALA A 471 -19.64 2.73 -10.44
N MET A 472 -20.83 2.44 -10.98
CA MET A 472 -21.05 2.40 -12.44
C MET A 472 -20.81 3.76 -13.09
N TYR A 473 -21.26 4.86 -12.45
CA TYR A 473 -20.99 6.20 -12.94
C TYR A 473 -19.47 6.50 -13.02
N GLU A 474 -18.73 6.19 -11.98
CA GLU A 474 -17.25 6.36 -11.96
C GLU A 474 -16.60 5.51 -13.04
N ALA A 475 -16.98 4.23 -13.13
CA ALA A 475 -16.45 3.31 -14.15
C ALA A 475 -16.69 3.83 -15.58
N LEU A 476 -17.91 4.29 -15.88
CA LEU A 476 -18.26 4.86 -17.19
C LEU A 476 -17.45 6.12 -17.52
N THR A 477 -17.27 7.00 -16.53
CA THR A 477 -16.51 8.24 -16.66
C THR A 477 -15.02 7.94 -16.94
N LEU A 478 -14.43 7.08 -16.14
CA LEU A 478 -13.04 6.67 -16.31
C LEU A 478 -12.83 5.95 -17.64
N TRP A 479 -13.71 5.01 -17.99
CA TRP A 479 -13.55 4.20 -19.19
C TRP A 479 -13.78 5.00 -20.48
N SER A 480 -14.72 5.95 -20.48
CA SER A 480 -14.88 6.91 -21.58
C SER A 480 -13.56 7.62 -21.91
N ALA A 481 -12.82 8.06 -20.88
CA ALA A 481 -11.50 8.67 -21.07
C ALA A 481 -10.45 7.66 -21.61
N ARG A 482 -10.53 6.40 -21.23
CA ARG A 482 -9.63 5.34 -21.74
C ARG A 482 -9.90 5.00 -23.20
N GLU A 483 -11.17 4.96 -23.60
CA GLU A 483 -11.55 4.76 -25.00
C GLU A 483 -11.00 5.88 -25.91
N LYS A 484 -11.07 7.13 -25.44
CA LYS A 484 -10.48 8.27 -26.15
C LYS A 484 -8.95 8.10 -26.33
N ILE A 485 -8.24 7.63 -25.28
CA ILE A 485 -6.80 7.34 -25.35
C ILE A 485 -6.50 6.18 -26.34
N LEU A 486 -7.36 5.16 -26.38
CA LEU A 486 -7.26 4.04 -27.29
C LEU A 486 -7.66 4.38 -28.72
N GLY A 487 -8.20 5.58 -28.98
CA GLY A 487 -8.58 6.08 -30.30
C GLY A 487 -10.01 5.72 -30.70
N ASP A 488 -10.86 5.25 -29.79
CA ASP A 488 -12.24 4.88 -30.04
C ASP A 488 -13.22 5.97 -29.55
N SER A 489 -13.36 7.04 -30.34
CA SER A 489 -14.23 8.16 -29.99
C SER A 489 -15.71 7.77 -29.89
N ALA A 490 -16.16 6.80 -30.70
CA ALA A 490 -17.56 6.38 -30.66
C ALA A 490 -17.93 5.69 -29.35
N ARG A 491 -17.05 4.79 -28.86
CA ARG A 491 -17.21 4.12 -27.55
C ARG A 491 -17.07 5.12 -26.41
N SER A 492 -16.13 6.07 -26.52
CA SER A 492 -15.96 7.15 -25.55
C SER A 492 -17.26 7.95 -25.38
N GLU A 493 -17.85 8.42 -26.49
CA GLU A 493 -19.12 9.17 -26.50
C GLU A 493 -20.29 8.34 -25.95
N HIS A 494 -20.34 7.04 -26.29
CA HIS A 494 -21.36 6.12 -25.77
C HIS A 494 -21.34 6.05 -24.25
N TYR A 495 -20.17 5.79 -23.65
CA TYR A 495 -20.04 5.68 -22.19
C TYR A 495 -20.23 7.03 -21.49
N GLN A 496 -19.78 8.12 -22.09
CA GLN A 496 -20.02 9.47 -21.58
C GLN A 496 -21.52 9.78 -21.52
N ALA A 497 -22.26 9.48 -22.58
CA ALA A 497 -23.71 9.69 -22.62
C ALA A 497 -24.45 8.81 -21.59
N ALA A 498 -24.02 7.56 -21.41
CA ALA A 498 -24.55 6.67 -20.39
C ALA A 498 -24.31 7.22 -18.97
N ALA A 499 -23.10 7.69 -18.69
CA ALA A 499 -22.74 8.32 -17.42
C ALA A 499 -23.61 9.55 -17.12
N GLU A 500 -23.81 10.44 -18.11
CA GLU A 500 -24.63 11.62 -17.93
C GLU A 500 -26.10 11.29 -17.67
N LYS A 501 -26.64 10.30 -18.38
CA LYS A 501 -28.02 9.82 -18.20
C LYS A 501 -28.19 9.27 -16.78
N LEU A 502 -27.28 8.41 -16.33
CA LEU A 502 -27.25 7.84 -14.99
C LEU A 502 -27.22 8.95 -13.93
N ARG A 503 -26.24 9.87 -14.02
CA ARG A 503 -26.09 11.00 -13.09
C ARG A 503 -27.38 11.83 -12.97
N ASN A 504 -28.00 12.14 -14.10
CA ASN A 504 -29.21 12.97 -14.14
C ASN A 504 -30.39 12.29 -13.46
N THR A 505 -30.51 10.97 -13.53
CA THR A 505 -31.53 10.20 -12.80
C THR A 505 -31.18 10.03 -11.33
N PHE A 506 -29.95 9.64 -11.05
CA PHE A 506 -29.46 9.35 -9.68
C PHE A 506 -29.78 10.48 -8.69
N ARG A 507 -29.51 11.73 -9.09
CA ARG A 507 -29.66 12.92 -8.24
C ARG A 507 -31.08 13.45 -8.06
N ARG A 508 -32.06 12.92 -8.81
CA ARG A 508 -33.47 13.34 -8.70
C ARG A 508 -34.02 12.96 -7.33
N PRO A 509 -35.05 13.68 -6.88
CA PRO A 509 -35.84 13.23 -5.74
C PRO A 509 -36.35 11.80 -5.88
N ILE A 510 -36.49 11.09 -4.76
CA ILE A 510 -37.04 9.73 -4.75
C ILE A 510 -38.42 9.63 -5.38
N ALA A 511 -39.23 10.68 -5.25
CA ALA A 511 -40.55 10.78 -5.87
C ALA A 511 -40.51 10.91 -7.41
N GLU A 512 -39.35 11.28 -7.97
CA GLU A 512 -39.10 11.47 -9.41
C GLU A 512 -38.22 10.35 -10.00
N GLY A 513 -38.04 9.25 -9.26
CA GLY A 513 -37.29 8.11 -9.72
C GLY A 513 -35.75 8.14 -9.45
N GLY A 514 -35.25 9.13 -8.70
CA GLY A 514 -33.86 9.18 -8.23
C GLY A 514 -33.68 8.60 -6.83
N PHE A 515 -32.50 8.81 -6.26
CA PHE A 515 -32.17 8.36 -4.89
C PHE A 515 -32.16 9.47 -3.84
N TRP A 516 -32.27 10.75 -4.28
CA TRP A 516 -32.22 11.87 -3.35
C TRP A 516 -33.48 11.95 -2.48
N ASN A 517 -33.31 11.86 -1.16
CA ASN A 517 -34.39 12.13 -0.22
C ASN A 517 -34.32 13.57 0.29
N PRO A 518 -35.13 14.51 -0.23
CA PRO A 518 -35.08 15.91 0.17
C PRO A 518 -35.52 16.15 1.62
N ASP A 519 -36.35 15.28 2.18
CA ASP A 519 -36.83 15.42 3.57
C ASP A 519 -35.75 15.04 4.58
N GLN A 520 -34.87 14.13 4.22
CA GLN A 520 -33.76 13.68 5.05
C GLN A 520 -32.46 14.44 4.74
N GLY A 521 -32.26 14.86 3.51
CA GLY A 521 -31.04 15.53 3.06
C GLY A 521 -29.89 14.58 2.73
N TRP A 522 -30.15 13.36 2.28
CA TRP A 522 -29.18 12.39 1.80
C TRP A 522 -29.76 11.44 0.76
N PHE A 523 -28.92 10.61 0.14
CA PHE A 523 -29.34 9.57 -0.80
C PHE A 523 -29.79 8.30 -0.07
N ALA A 524 -30.94 7.76 -0.45
CA ALA A 524 -31.39 6.43 -0.07
C ALA A 524 -30.53 5.35 -0.75
N TYR A 525 -30.47 4.16 -0.19
CA TYR A 525 -29.56 3.13 -0.67
C TYR A 525 -30.13 2.34 -1.85
N TRP A 526 -31.39 1.93 -1.80
CA TRP A 526 -31.96 1.21 -2.95
C TRP A 526 -33.47 1.46 -3.10
N ARG A 527 -33.96 1.08 -4.28
CA ARG A 527 -35.37 1.06 -4.62
C ARG A 527 -35.73 -0.32 -5.16
N ASP A 528 -36.80 -0.93 -4.63
CA ASP A 528 -37.42 -2.12 -5.18
C ASP A 528 -38.21 -1.82 -6.48
N ARG A 529 -38.52 -2.83 -7.27
CA ARG A 529 -39.21 -2.65 -8.55
C ARG A 529 -40.61 -2.06 -8.42
N ASP A 530 -41.29 -2.25 -7.29
CA ASP A 530 -42.57 -1.66 -6.99
C ASP A 530 -42.49 -0.15 -6.61
N GLY A 531 -41.29 0.41 -6.57
CA GLY A 531 -41.02 1.80 -6.25
C GLY A 531 -40.79 2.07 -4.75
N SER A 532 -40.89 1.09 -3.89
CA SER A 532 -40.60 1.24 -2.45
C SER A 532 -39.12 1.59 -2.23
N ILE A 533 -38.86 2.54 -1.34
CA ILE A 533 -37.51 3.05 -1.02
C ILE A 533 -37.03 2.44 0.29
N HIS A 534 -35.75 2.05 0.29
CA HIS A 534 -35.13 1.34 1.38
C HIS A 534 -33.72 1.88 1.65
N GLY A 535 -33.17 1.54 2.83
CA GLY A 535 -31.85 1.98 3.26
C GLY A 535 -31.75 3.50 3.38
N ASP A 536 -32.84 4.16 3.83
CA ASP A 536 -32.88 5.61 4.10
C ASP A 536 -32.29 5.93 5.49
N ASN A 537 -31.19 5.29 5.82
CA ASN A 537 -30.54 5.28 7.14
C ASN A 537 -29.15 5.93 7.14
N LEU A 538 -28.90 6.82 6.17
CA LEU A 538 -27.62 7.52 5.96
C LEU A 538 -26.46 6.51 5.87
N VAL A 539 -26.49 5.67 4.84
CA VAL A 539 -25.40 4.74 4.49
C VAL A 539 -24.21 5.53 3.98
N THR A 540 -23.08 5.49 4.69
CA THR A 540 -21.93 6.36 4.39
C THR A 540 -21.24 6.01 3.08
N PRO A 541 -20.99 4.74 2.68
CA PRO A 541 -20.44 4.43 1.36
C PRO A 541 -21.26 5.02 0.21
N VAL A 542 -22.58 4.86 0.23
CA VAL A 542 -23.49 5.42 -0.79
C VAL A 542 -23.32 6.93 -0.93
N ASN A 543 -23.35 7.63 0.21
CA ASN A 543 -23.33 9.08 0.23
C ASN A 543 -21.93 9.66 -0.05
N PHE A 544 -20.88 9.03 0.43
CA PHE A 544 -19.51 9.43 0.11
C PHE A 544 -19.17 9.18 -1.36
N CYS A 545 -19.51 8.02 -1.92
CA CYS A 545 -19.30 7.75 -3.35
C CYS A 545 -20.12 8.69 -4.23
N ALA A 546 -21.37 9.01 -3.86
CA ALA A 546 -22.17 9.99 -4.59
C ALA A 546 -21.51 11.38 -4.64
N ILE A 547 -20.84 11.82 -3.57
CA ILE A 547 -20.08 13.07 -3.54
C ILE A 547 -18.76 12.92 -4.27
N ALA A 548 -17.96 11.91 -3.92
CA ALA A 548 -16.60 11.70 -4.41
C ALA A 548 -16.54 11.52 -5.93
N TYR A 549 -17.54 10.86 -6.52
CA TYR A 549 -17.62 10.62 -7.95
C TYR A 549 -18.36 11.74 -8.72
N GLY A 550 -18.90 12.75 -8.02
CA GLY A 550 -19.55 13.92 -8.66
C GLY A 550 -21.01 13.68 -9.07
N LEU A 551 -21.67 12.68 -8.47
CA LEU A 551 -23.11 12.48 -8.61
C LEU A 551 -23.90 13.52 -7.83
N ALA A 552 -23.51 13.83 -6.59
CA ALA A 552 -24.15 14.89 -5.79
C ALA A 552 -23.81 16.28 -6.31
N ASP A 553 -24.75 17.20 -6.28
CA ASP A 553 -24.47 18.61 -6.46
C ASP A 553 -23.96 19.28 -5.15
N ASP A 554 -23.54 20.54 -5.23
CA ASP A 554 -22.98 21.28 -4.08
C ASP A 554 -23.97 21.41 -2.92
N GLY A 555 -25.28 21.58 -3.22
CA GLY A 555 -26.32 21.66 -2.21
C GLY A 555 -26.53 20.33 -1.50
N GLN A 556 -26.60 19.25 -2.26
CA GLN A 556 -26.72 17.88 -1.76
C GLN A 556 -25.49 17.50 -0.94
N ARG A 557 -24.28 17.76 -1.46
CA ARG A 557 -23.01 17.55 -0.73
C ARG A 557 -23.03 18.22 0.65
N LYS A 558 -23.40 19.49 0.68
CA LYS A 558 -23.45 20.24 1.94
C LYS A 558 -24.41 19.62 2.95
N LEU A 559 -25.63 19.28 2.55
CA LEU A 559 -26.63 18.68 3.44
C LEU A 559 -26.17 17.34 3.99
N ILE A 560 -25.59 16.48 3.15
CA ILE A 560 -25.07 15.17 3.55
C ILE A 560 -23.94 15.34 4.58
N LEU A 561 -22.91 16.15 4.27
CA LEU A 561 -21.75 16.32 5.12
C LEU A 561 -22.10 16.97 6.47
N ASP A 562 -23.00 17.98 6.46
CA ASP A 562 -23.52 18.58 7.69
C ASP A 562 -24.27 17.56 8.57
N ALA A 563 -25.07 16.68 7.93
CA ALA A 563 -25.80 15.63 8.64
C ALA A 563 -24.88 14.58 9.26
N ILE A 564 -23.80 14.20 8.54
CA ILE A 564 -22.75 13.30 9.03
C ILE A 564 -22.02 13.94 10.22
N GLU A 565 -21.48 15.15 10.05
CA GLU A 565 -20.69 15.81 11.09
C GLU A 565 -21.49 16.09 12.37
N LYS A 566 -22.77 16.41 12.24
CA LYS A 566 -23.65 16.56 13.38
C LYS A 566 -23.75 15.27 14.22
N ARG A 567 -23.81 14.12 13.56
CA ARG A 567 -23.88 12.81 14.19
C ARG A 567 -22.53 12.39 14.78
N MET A 568 -21.45 12.58 14.01
CA MET A 568 -20.09 12.28 14.44
C MET A 568 -19.75 13.01 15.75
N ARG A 569 -20.06 14.30 15.84
CA ARG A 569 -19.86 15.10 17.08
C ARG A 569 -20.73 14.61 18.23
N ARG A 570 -21.98 14.25 17.98
CA ARG A 570 -22.89 13.75 19.02
C ARG A 570 -22.42 12.43 19.60
N GLU A 571 -21.95 11.53 18.76
CA GLU A 571 -21.55 10.17 19.15
C GLU A 571 -20.06 10.07 19.50
N LYS A 572 -19.28 11.08 19.21
CA LYS A 572 -17.82 11.14 19.45
C LYS A 572 -17.07 9.97 18.81
N LEU A 573 -17.47 9.57 17.60
CA LEU A 573 -16.82 8.51 16.86
C LEU A 573 -15.47 8.99 16.32
N PHE A 574 -14.48 8.09 16.30
CA PHE A 574 -13.17 8.43 15.75
C PHE A 574 -13.18 8.40 14.21
N HIS A 575 -14.06 7.58 13.62
CA HIS A 575 -14.22 7.46 12.18
C HIS A 575 -15.67 7.15 11.81
N TRP A 576 -16.04 7.27 10.55
CA TRP A 576 -17.40 7.12 10.05
C TRP A 576 -17.91 5.67 10.15
N PRO A 577 -19.10 5.45 10.70
CA PRO A 577 -19.73 4.14 10.69
C PRO A 577 -20.34 3.87 9.30
N LEU A 578 -20.59 2.62 8.95
CA LEU A 578 -21.19 2.26 7.67
C LEU A 578 -22.59 2.83 7.45
N CYS A 579 -23.38 2.93 8.52
CA CYS A 579 -24.62 3.69 8.51
C CYS A 579 -24.86 4.37 9.86
N PHE A 580 -25.60 5.46 9.86
CA PHE A 580 -25.87 6.21 11.10
C PHE A 580 -27.13 5.82 11.82
N LEU A 581 -28.11 5.24 11.12
CA LEU A 581 -29.38 4.77 11.65
C LEU A 581 -29.54 3.29 11.33
N PRO A 582 -30.37 2.54 12.08
CA PRO A 582 -30.64 1.14 11.80
C PRO A 582 -31.36 0.97 10.45
N TYR A 583 -31.13 -0.15 9.78
CA TYR A 583 -32.03 -0.61 8.75
C TYR A 583 -33.42 -0.86 9.35
N ALA A 584 -34.48 -0.58 8.58
CA ALA A 584 -35.84 -0.89 9.00
C ALA A 584 -36.01 -2.39 9.20
N LYS A 585 -36.93 -2.76 10.08
CA LYS A 585 -37.11 -4.18 10.46
C LYS A 585 -37.49 -5.07 9.27
N ASP A 586 -38.29 -4.55 8.36
CA ASP A 586 -38.72 -5.21 7.14
C ASP A 586 -37.65 -5.28 6.05
N GLU A 587 -36.59 -4.52 6.15
CA GLU A 587 -35.43 -4.60 5.24
C GLU A 587 -34.56 -5.85 5.48
N GLY A 588 -34.82 -6.56 6.55
CA GLY A 588 -34.26 -7.90 6.78
C GLY A 588 -32.78 -7.96 7.03
N ALA A 589 -32.16 -6.89 7.56
CA ALA A 589 -30.73 -6.87 7.87
C ALA A 589 -30.33 -8.04 8.77
N ALA A 590 -29.30 -8.79 8.35
CA ALA A 590 -28.82 -9.99 9.05
C ALA A 590 -28.16 -9.68 10.41
N LYS A 591 -27.88 -8.42 10.72
CA LYS A 591 -27.24 -7.98 11.97
C LYS A 591 -28.09 -6.92 12.66
N THR A 592 -28.13 -6.97 13.97
CA THR A 592 -28.82 -5.98 14.81
C THR A 592 -27.97 -4.71 14.91
N PHE A 593 -28.60 -3.53 14.77
CA PHE A 593 -27.92 -2.26 14.97
C PHE A 593 -27.45 -2.08 16.44
N PRO A 594 -26.20 -1.61 16.67
CA PRO A 594 -25.20 -1.17 15.73
C PRO A 594 -24.07 -2.21 15.51
N GLU A 595 -24.38 -3.37 14.98
CA GLU A 595 -23.43 -4.47 14.79
C GLU A 595 -23.07 -4.66 13.32
N TYR A 596 -21.79 -4.90 13.04
CA TYR A 596 -21.24 -5.19 11.72
C TYR A 596 -21.61 -4.08 10.71
N GLU A 597 -21.96 -4.41 9.49
CA GLU A 597 -22.35 -3.41 8.47
C GLU A 597 -23.64 -2.64 8.82
N ASN A 598 -24.41 -3.09 9.80
CA ASN A 598 -25.52 -2.31 10.36
C ASN A 598 -25.03 -1.36 11.45
N GLY A 599 -23.96 -0.59 11.19
CA GLY A 599 -23.57 0.53 12.03
C GLY A 599 -22.18 0.52 12.66
N ASP A 600 -21.40 -0.57 12.57
CA ASP A 600 -19.98 -0.55 12.97
C ASP A 600 -19.12 0.31 12.00
N ILE A 601 -17.89 0.58 12.39
CA ILE A 601 -16.95 1.42 11.66
C ILE A 601 -16.06 0.53 10.79
N PHE A 602 -16.16 0.66 9.47
CA PHE A 602 -15.28 0.03 8.50
C PHE A 602 -14.42 1.09 7.82
N LEU A 603 -13.10 0.92 7.85
CA LEU A 603 -12.16 1.93 7.36
C LEU A 603 -11.92 1.87 5.86
N SER A 604 -12.36 0.82 5.19
CA SER A 604 -12.17 0.60 3.74
C SER A 604 -12.76 1.73 2.86
N TRP A 605 -13.76 2.44 3.33
CA TRP A 605 -14.36 3.58 2.63
C TRP A 605 -13.75 4.93 3.03
N GLY A 606 -12.58 4.89 3.69
CA GLY A 606 -11.92 6.10 4.21
C GLY A 606 -11.49 7.08 3.14
N GLU A 607 -11.06 6.62 1.96
CA GLU A 607 -10.70 7.50 0.83
C GLU A 607 -11.93 8.25 0.32
N ALA A 608 -13.02 7.56 0.00
CA ALA A 608 -14.25 8.19 -0.47
C ALA A 608 -14.75 9.27 0.52
N GLY A 609 -14.62 9.02 1.83
CA GLY A 609 -14.88 10.02 2.85
C GLY A 609 -13.94 11.22 2.77
N VAL A 610 -12.62 11.01 2.72
CA VAL A 610 -11.63 12.10 2.61
C VAL A 610 -11.88 12.91 1.32
N ARG A 611 -12.09 12.26 0.20
CA ARG A 611 -12.39 12.88 -1.09
C ARG A 611 -13.67 13.72 -1.05
N ALA A 612 -14.71 13.23 -0.35
CA ALA A 612 -15.95 13.98 -0.17
C ALA A 612 -15.76 15.30 0.59
N TYR A 613 -14.82 15.34 1.54
CA TYR A 613 -14.52 16.55 2.32
C TYR A 613 -13.45 17.45 1.70
N ALA A 614 -12.57 16.95 0.85
CA ALA A 614 -11.39 17.67 0.37
C ALA A 614 -11.73 19.05 -0.22
N ASP A 615 -12.72 19.09 -1.11
CA ASP A 615 -13.21 20.34 -1.74
C ASP A 615 -14.19 21.13 -0.85
N TYR A 616 -14.73 20.49 0.21
CA TYR A 616 -15.74 21.12 1.07
C TYR A 616 -15.10 21.79 2.28
N ASP A 617 -14.34 21.02 3.03
CA ASP A 617 -13.57 21.50 4.19
C ASP A 617 -12.39 20.52 4.45
N PRO A 618 -11.21 20.76 3.89
CA PRO A 618 -10.06 19.88 4.05
C PRO A 618 -9.61 19.74 5.51
N ALA A 619 -9.92 20.70 6.40
CA ALA A 619 -9.55 20.58 7.79
C ALA A 619 -10.33 19.45 8.51
N ILE A 620 -11.57 19.20 8.10
CA ILE A 620 -12.34 18.06 8.59
C ILE A 620 -11.66 16.76 8.16
N ALA A 621 -11.35 16.62 6.87
CA ALA A 621 -10.65 15.43 6.35
C ALA A 621 -9.33 15.17 7.08
N VAL A 622 -8.48 16.19 7.24
CA VAL A 622 -7.21 16.10 7.97
C VAL A 622 -7.42 15.68 9.42
N SER A 623 -8.53 16.11 10.06
CA SER A 623 -8.84 15.66 11.42
C SER A 623 -9.08 14.16 11.51
N TYR A 624 -9.72 13.55 10.49
CA TYR A 624 -9.93 12.09 10.42
C TYR A 624 -8.62 11.37 10.14
N VAL A 625 -7.77 11.91 9.26
CA VAL A 625 -6.41 11.38 9.04
C VAL A 625 -5.63 11.29 10.36
N ARG A 626 -5.63 12.36 11.17
CA ARG A 626 -4.96 12.35 12.49
C ARG A 626 -5.52 11.26 13.41
N ARG A 627 -6.84 11.12 13.48
CA ARG A 627 -7.49 10.08 14.29
C ARG A 627 -7.10 8.66 13.86
N ILE A 628 -6.94 8.42 12.55
CA ILE A 628 -6.46 7.13 12.02
C ILE A 628 -5.01 6.90 12.43
N LEU A 629 -4.13 7.89 12.32
CA LEU A 629 -2.73 7.77 12.75
C LEU A 629 -2.61 7.52 14.25
N ASP A 630 -3.41 8.22 15.05
CA ASP A 630 -3.46 8.00 16.51
C ASP A 630 -3.97 6.59 16.83
N ARG A 631 -4.96 6.11 16.08
CA ARG A 631 -5.50 4.76 16.23
C ARG A 631 -4.47 3.69 15.82
N TYR A 632 -3.77 3.90 14.71
CA TYR A 632 -2.70 3.00 14.28
C TYR A 632 -1.63 2.80 15.36
N LYS A 633 -1.24 3.86 16.05
CA LYS A 633 -0.31 3.79 17.18
C LYS A 633 -0.83 2.97 18.36
N GLN A 634 -2.15 2.90 18.56
CA GLN A 634 -2.76 2.17 19.66
C GLN A 634 -2.88 0.67 19.39
N ASP A 635 -3.31 0.27 18.19
CA ASP A 635 -3.65 -1.13 17.89
C ASP A 635 -3.23 -1.61 16.50
N GLY A 636 -2.51 -0.78 15.74
CA GLY A 636 -1.98 -1.12 14.42
C GLY A 636 -3.04 -1.34 13.35
N LEU A 637 -4.31 -0.98 13.61
CA LEU A 637 -5.46 -1.20 12.71
C LEU A 637 -5.60 -2.67 12.26
N SER A 638 -5.18 -3.63 13.10
CA SER A 638 -5.10 -5.06 12.79
C SER A 638 -6.42 -5.78 13.07
N PHE A 639 -7.50 -5.34 12.45
CA PHE A 639 -8.86 -5.87 12.62
C PHE A 639 -9.71 -5.65 11.36
N GLN A 640 -10.85 -6.29 11.31
CA GLN A 640 -11.82 -6.12 10.23
C GLN A 640 -12.56 -4.78 10.34
N ARG A 641 -13.03 -4.46 11.54
CA ARG A 641 -13.83 -3.27 11.85
C ARG A 641 -13.61 -2.79 13.28
N CYS A 642 -14.13 -1.61 13.60
CA CYS A 642 -14.27 -1.16 14.98
C CYS A 642 -15.74 -1.19 15.39
N LEU A 643 -15.99 -1.73 16.58
CA LEU A 643 -17.34 -1.71 17.17
C LEU A 643 -17.76 -0.26 17.44
N ARG A 644 -18.92 0.14 17.00
CA ARG A 644 -19.42 1.51 17.21
C ARG A 644 -19.56 1.88 18.68
N ARG A 645 -20.00 0.95 19.54
CA ARG A 645 -20.33 1.20 20.96
C ARG A 645 -19.14 1.61 21.83
N ASP A 646 -17.96 1.03 21.58
CA ASP A 646 -16.74 1.26 22.40
C ASP A 646 -15.50 1.53 21.55
N GLN A 647 -15.67 1.53 20.24
CA GLN A 647 -14.66 1.79 19.22
C GLN A 647 -13.44 0.87 19.29
N LYS A 648 -13.59 -0.32 19.87
CA LYS A 648 -12.55 -1.36 19.86
C LYS A 648 -12.51 -2.11 18.54
N GLY A 649 -11.32 -2.51 18.14
CA GLY A 649 -11.11 -3.38 17.00
C GLY A 649 -11.80 -4.74 17.20
N ALA A 650 -12.44 -5.25 16.16
CA ALA A 650 -13.17 -6.50 16.16
C ALA A 650 -13.08 -7.21 14.80
N GLY A 651 -13.35 -8.51 14.83
CA GLY A 651 -13.23 -9.37 13.66
C GLY A 651 -11.82 -9.93 13.50
N ASP A 652 -11.79 -11.15 12.99
CA ASP A 652 -10.52 -11.89 12.86
C ASP A 652 -9.80 -11.57 11.56
N ASP A 653 -10.50 -11.10 10.54
CA ASP A 653 -9.91 -10.67 9.29
C ASP A 653 -9.31 -9.26 9.41
N ILE A 654 -8.11 -9.11 8.88
CA ILE A 654 -7.46 -7.80 8.78
C ILE A 654 -7.68 -7.29 7.36
N LEU A 655 -8.24 -6.11 7.21
CA LEU A 655 -8.47 -5.51 5.90
C LEU A 655 -7.32 -4.58 5.54
N ALA A 656 -6.71 -4.77 4.38
CA ALA A 656 -5.74 -3.80 3.85
C ALA A 656 -6.40 -2.44 3.61
N GLY A 657 -7.67 -2.42 3.28
CA GLY A 657 -8.49 -1.21 3.18
C GLY A 657 -8.54 -0.33 4.44
N ASN A 658 -8.05 -0.82 5.58
CA ASN A 658 -7.89 0.02 6.77
C ASN A 658 -6.89 1.18 6.57
N CYS A 659 -6.09 1.17 5.49
CA CYS A 659 -5.22 2.28 5.11
C CYS A 659 -5.91 3.36 4.26
N MET A 660 -7.17 3.19 3.84
CA MET A 660 -7.80 4.03 2.81
C MET A 660 -7.93 5.52 3.18
N THR A 661 -8.05 5.86 4.46
CA THR A 661 -8.00 7.27 4.89
C THR A 661 -6.64 7.91 4.58
N ILE A 662 -5.54 7.15 4.64
CA ILE A 662 -4.20 7.63 4.27
C ILE A 662 -4.03 7.67 2.75
N VAL A 663 -4.69 6.77 2.02
CA VAL A 663 -4.77 6.87 0.55
C VAL A 663 -5.45 8.18 0.16
N GLY A 664 -6.58 8.54 0.79
CA GLY A 664 -7.24 9.82 0.59
C GLY A 664 -6.37 11.03 0.97
N LEU A 665 -5.51 10.92 1.98
CA LEU A 665 -4.52 11.96 2.27
C LEU A 665 -3.60 12.22 1.08
N TYR A 666 -3.05 11.16 0.47
CA TYR A 666 -2.16 11.29 -0.69
C TYR A 666 -2.93 11.81 -1.92
N ARG A 667 -4.06 11.19 -2.24
CA ARG A 667 -4.84 11.47 -3.44
C ARG A 667 -5.55 12.82 -3.41
N ASP A 668 -6.19 13.13 -2.29
CA ASP A 668 -7.17 14.23 -2.27
C ASP A 668 -6.72 15.44 -1.44
N ILE A 669 -5.95 15.25 -0.37
CA ILE A 669 -5.42 16.37 0.41
C ILE A 669 -4.07 16.84 -0.15
N TYR A 670 -3.13 15.93 -0.39
CA TYR A 670 -1.87 16.27 -1.07
C TYR A 670 -2.05 16.43 -2.57
N GLY A 671 -3.14 15.89 -3.13
CA GLY A 671 -3.50 16.04 -4.52
C GLY A 671 -2.59 15.32 -5.50
N ILE A 672 -1.95 14.22 -5.08
CA ILE A 672 -1.05 13.42 -5.91
C ILE A 672 -1.91 12.54 -6.82
N ARG A 673 -2.00 12.88 -8.10
CA ARG A 673 -2.87 12.21 -9.07
C ARG A 673 -2.05 11.76 -10.30
N PRO A 674 -1.49 10.55 -10.29
CA PRO A 674 -0.92 9.94 -11.48
C PRO A 674 -1.95 9.93 -12.62
N GLN A 675 -1.50 10.29 -13.82
CA GLN A 675 -2.24 10.12 -15.06
C GLN A 675 -1.33 9.33 -16.00
N TRP A 676 -1.86 8.57 -16.89
CA TRP A 676 -1.13 7.60 -17.73
C TRP A 676 0.19 8.12 -18.35
N ASN A 677 0.34 9.41 -18.61
CA ASN A 677 1.51 10.04 -19.23
C ASN A 677 2.15 11.17 -18.42
N ARG A 678 1.63 11.52 -17.25
CA ARG A 678 2.09 12.65 -16.44
C ARG A 678 1.75 12.46 -14.97
N LEU A 679 2.33 13.29 -14.11
CA LEU A 679 1.92 13.44 -12.72
C LEU A 679 1.19 14.78 -12.55
N ARG A 680 -0.07 14.72 -12.10
CA ARG A 680 -0.86 15.90 -11.73
C ARG A 680 -0.76 16.13 -10.22
N LEU A 681 -0.70 17.39 -9.85
CA LEU A 681 -0.76 17.85 -8.47
C LEU A 681 -1.95 18.81 -8.32
N ASP A 682 -2.85 18.48 -7.36
CA ASP A 682 -4.09 19.21 -7.11
C ASP A 682 -4.36 19.30 -5.59
N PRO A 683 -3.51 20.04 -4.84
CA PRO A 683 -3.51 20.00 -3.39
C PRO A 683 -4.64 20.79 -2.74
N HIS A 684 -5.29 20.21 -1.74
CA HIS A 684 -6.30 20.82 -0.87
C HIS A 684 -5.75 20.95 0.56
N LEU A 685 -4.67 21.72 0.72
CA LEU A 685 -3.92 21.80 1.97
C LEU A 685 -4.58 22.71 3.00
N THR A 686 -4.49 22.30 4.24
CA THR A 686 -4.69 23.18 5.39
C THR A 686 -3.37 23.89 5.74
N PRO A 687 -3.39 25.05 6.40
CA PRO A 687 -2.17 25.77 6.75
C PRO A 687 -1.14 24.98 7.56
N GLU A 688 -1.58 24.06 8.39
CA GLU A 688 -0.70 23.21 9.18
C GLU A 688 0.06 22.14 8.37
N LEU A 689 -0.32 21.87 7.12
CA LEU A 689 0.36 20.96 6.21
C LEU A 689 1.30 21.70 5.24
N ASP A 690 1.31 23.04 5.26
CA ASP A 690 2.09 23.84 4.35
C ASP A 690 3.60 23.56 4.46
N GLY A 691 4.24 23.29 3.33
CA GLY A 691 5.66 22.96 3.26
C GLY A 691 5.99 21.47 3.35
N THR A 692 4.97 20.60 3.36
CA THR A 692 5.18 19.15 3.25
C THR A 692 5.96 18.82 1.97
N LYS A 693 6.95 17.93 2.10
CA LYS A 693 7.73 17.42 0.97
C LYS A 693 7.50 15.92 0.86
N ILE A 694 7.20 15.45 -0.34
CA ILE A 694 6.97 14.03 -0.64
C ILE A 694 7.99 13.59 -1.68
N ASN A 695 8.71 12.51 -1.39
CA ASN A 695 9.47 11.76 -2.37
C ASN A 695 8.54 10.71 -2.97
N TYR A 696 8.30 10.78 -4.26
CA TYR A 696 7.29 9.97 -4.94
C TYR A 696 7.87 9.25 -6.16
N HIS A 697 7.56 7.97 -6.33
CA HIS A 697 8.06 7.16 -7.44
C HIS A 697 6.92 6.83 -8.40
N LEU A 698 7.11 7.14 -9.67
CA LEU A 698 6.13 6.82 -10.70
C LEU A 698 6.83 6.41 -12.00
N ARG A 699 6.56 5.21 -12.49
CA ARG A 699 7.07 4.72 -13.81
C ARG A 699 8.59 4.84 -13.95
N ASN A 700 9.33 4.38 -12.96
CA ASN A 700 10.80 4.46 -12.91
C ASN A 700 11.38 5.89 -12.85
N GLN A 701 10.56 6.88 -12.54
CA GLN A 701 11.00 8.26 -12.27
C GLN A 701 10.80 8.60 -10.80
N GLN A 702 11.74 9.34 -10.25
CA GLN A 702 11.64 9.91 -8.92
C GLN A 702 11.19 11.36 -9.04
N TYR A 703 10.16 11.69 -8.28
CA TYR A 703 9.60 13.03 -8.13
C TYR A 703 9.86 13.53 -6.71
N GLU A 704 10.21 14.80 -6.59
CA GLU A 704 10.20 15.52 -5.32
C GLU A 704 9.05 16.54 -5.36
N LEU A 705 8.03 16.32 -4.54
CA LEU A 705 6.89 17.20 -4.45
C LEU A 705 7.06 18.15 -3.26
N THR A 706 6.88 19.43 -3.46
CA THR A 706 6.79 20.41 -2.36
C THR A 706 5.40 21.01 -2.37
N LEU A 707 4.64 20.72 -1.34
CA LEU A 707 3.24 21.09 -1.21
C LEU A 707 3.11 22.37 -0.41
N ARG A 708 2.44 23.37 -0.98
CA ARG A 708 2.20 24.65 -0.35
C ARG A 708 0.79 25.14 -0.66
N THR A 709 0.22 25.85 0.29
CA THR A 709 -1.14 26.43 0.16
C THR A 709 -1.29 27.44 -0.95
N ASN A 710 -0.21 28.09 -1.34
CA ASN A 710 -0.24 29.11 -2.39
C ASN A 710 0.37 28.62 -3.71
N ARG A 711 1.47 27.88 -3.68
CA ARG A 711 2.21 27.49 -4.88
C ARG A 711 3.03 26.23 -4.62
N SER A 712 2.62 25.14 -5.19
CA SER A 712 3.29 23.85 -5.05
C SER A 712 4.33 23.63 -6.14
N ALA A 713 5.23 22.64 -5.92
CA ALA A 713 6.29 22.32 -6.87
C ALA A 713 6.37 20.82 -7.14
N ILE A 714 6.70 20.48 -8.39
CA ILE A 714 7.09 19.14 -8.84
C ILE A 714 8.52 19.22 -9.38
N ALA A 715 9.44 18.49 -8.80
CA ALA A 715 10.79 18.30 -9.33
C ALA A 715 10.94 16.88 -9.89
N VAL A 716 11.44 16.76 -11.13
CA VAL A 716 11.62 15.48 -11.84
C VAL A 716 12.64 15.64 -12.96
N ALA A 717 13.54 14.69 -13.15
CA ALA A 717 14.50 14.61 -14.25
C ALA A 717 15.33 15.89 -14.45
N GLY A 718 15.68 16.60 -13.36
CA GLY A 718 16.43 17.88 -13.41
C GLY A 718 15.60 19.09 -13.80
N PHE A 719 14.29 18.97 -13.86
CA PHE A 719 13.36 20.10 -13.97
C PHE A 719 12.62 20.29 -12.64
N THR A 720 12.30 21.54 -12.30
CA THR A 720 11.41 21.88 -11.18
C THR A 720 10.34 22.82 -11.70
N VAL A 721 9.07 22.44 -11.60
CA VAL A 721 7.95 23.31 -11.98
C VAL A 721 7.22 23.76 -10.73
N ARG A 722 6.94 25.07 -10.64
CA ARG A 722 6.14 25.69 -9.58
C ARG A 722 4.95 26.39 -10.16
N ALA A 723 3.75 26.10 -9.65
CA ALA A 723 2.53 26.77 -10.07
C ALA A 723 1.53 26.85 -8.90
N ALA A 724 0.59 27.79 -9.02
CA ALA A 724 -0.56 27.86 -8.13
C ALA A 724 -1.71 26.97 -8.65
N GLY A 725 -2.52 26.45 -7.72
CA GLY A 725 -3.66 25.59 -8.04
C GLY A 725 -3.25 24.23 -8.61
N SER A 726 -4.15 23.65 -9.42
CA SER A 726 -3.92 22.35 -10.05
C SER A 726 -3.06 22.46 -11.30
N PHE A 727 -2.04 21.59 -11.43
CA PHE A 727 -1.21 21.49 -12.62
C PHE A 727 -0.58 20.10 -12.75
N ALA A 728 -0.12 19.76 -13.96
CA ALA A 728 0.56 18.49 -14.19
C ALA A 728 1.89 18.67 -14.94
N VAL A 729 2.77 17.68 -14.77
CA VAL A 729 4.11 17.66 -15.35
C VAL A 729 4.40 16.29 -15.95
N ALA A 730 4.91 16.30 -17.19
CA ALA A 730 5.57 15.15 -17.79
C ALA A 730 7.01 15.55 -18.15
N ALA A 731 7.99 14.74 -17.77
CA ALA A 731 9.38 15.01 -18.09
C ALA A 731 10.07 13.75 -18.65
N THR A 732 10.93 13.97 -19.63
CA THR A 732 11.93 13.02 -20.10
C THR A 732 13.31 13.62 -19.92
N GLY A 733 14.39 12.91 -20.26
CA GLY A 733 15.75 13.40 -20.02
C GLY A 733 16.01 14.86 -20.48
N ASN A 734 15.43 15.26 -21.62
CA ASN A 734 15.68 16.58 -22.22
C ASN A 734 14.42 17.45 -22.37
N GLN A 735 13.25 16.92 -22.12
CA GLN A 735 12.00 17.63 -22.37
C GLN A 735 11.12 17.65 -21.14
N LEU A 736 10.50 18.81 -20.91
CA LEU A 736 9.50 19.07 -19.89
C LEU A 736 8.21 19.52 -20.59
N ALA A 737 7.08 18.95 -20.22
CA ALA A 737 5.75 19.41 -20.61
C ALA A 737 4.95 19.79 -19.35
N CYS A 738 4.38 20.98 -19.35
CA CYS A 738 3.59 21.54 -18.26
C CYS A 738 2.14 21.73 -18.69
N PHE A 739 1.21 21.26 -17.87
CA PHE A 739 -0.22 21.24 -18.16
C PHE A 739 -0.98 22.02 -17.08
N PRO A 740 -1.85 22.98 -17.45
CA PRO A 740 -2.73 23.65 -16.50
C PRO A 740 -3.94 22.78 -16.16
N GLY A 741 -4.21 22.60 -14.87
CA GLY A 741 -5.38 21.85 -14.41
C GLY A 741 -5.46 20.43 -14.99
N GLU A 742 -6.60 20.11 -15.59
CA GLU A 742 -6.90 18.80 -16.21
C GLU A 742 -6.68 18.75 -17.73
N GLN A 743 -6.13 19.81 -18.32
CA GLN A 743 -5.99 19.88 -19.78
C GLN A 743 -5.12 18.74 -20.32
N ASP A 744 -5.55 18.13 -21.43
CA ASP A 744 -4.84 17.01 -22.09
C ASP A 744 -3.63 17.47 -22.92
N GLN A 745 -3.57 18.75 -23.26
CA GLN A 745 -2.48 19.32 -24.04
C GLN A 745 -1.58 20.19 -23.16
N PRO A 746 -0.26 20.09 -23.30
CA PRO A 746 0.65 20.95 -22.56
C PRO A 746 0.52 22.40 -23.02
N ALA A 747 0.47 23.33 -22.07
CA ALA A 747 0.48 24.76 -22.36
C ALA A 747 1.90 25.30 -22.57
N LEU A 748 2.90 24.68 -21.94
CA LEU A 748 4.30 25.03 -22.10
C LEU A 748 5.13 23.73 -22.21
N THR A 749 5.87 23.60 -23.31
CA THR A 749 6.86 22.54 -23.46
C THR A 749 8.25 23.17 -23.58
N ILE A 750 9.21 22.67 -22.82
CA ILE A 750 10.59 23.13 -22.82
C ILE A 750 11.50 21.98 -23.21
N THR A 751 12.32 22.16 -24.24
CA THR A 751 13.36 21.21 -24.64
C THR A 751 14.72 21.86 -24.39
N ARG A 752 15.64 21.15 -23.73
CA ARG A 752 17.03 21.56 -23.49
C ARG A 752 18.00 20.73 -24.33
N GLU A 753 19.02 21.32 -24.86
CA GLU A 753 20.03 20.62 -25.67
C GLU A 753 21.02 19.81 -24.82
N VAL A 754 21.32 20.28 -23.62
CA VAL A 754 22.24 19.63 -22.69
C VAL A 754 21.57 19.48 -21.30
N ALA A 755 21.98 18.48 -20.53
CA ALA A 755 21.48 18.27 -19.19
C ALA A 755 21.85 19.47 -18.29
N ALA A 756 20.84 20.10 -17.70
CA ALA A 756 20.97 21.22 -16.77
C ALA A 756 19.79 21.24 -15.80
N ASN A 757 19.99 21.72 -14.59
CA ASN A 757 18.88 21.94 -13.67
C ASN A 757 18.13 23.23 -14.06
N ILE A 758 16.83 23.06 -14.34
CA ILE A 758 15.95 24.15 -14.80
C ILE A 758 14.75 24.23 -13.85
N ALA A 759 14.55 25.40 -13.26
CA ALA A 759 13.32 25.70 -12.54
C ALA A 759 12.42 26.60 -13.39
N VAL A 760 11.15 26.27 -13.43
CA VAL A 760 10.08 26.96 -14.17
C VAL A 760 9.03 27.38 -13.18
N ASP A 761 8.86 28.67 -12.99
CA ASP A 761 7.81 29.25 -12.18
C ASP A 761 6.72 29.81 -13.11
N ILE A 762 5.51 29.23 -13.09
CA ILE A 762 4.41 29.62 -13.96
C ILE A 762 3.48 30.54 -13.16
N ASP A 763 3.50 31.84 -13.48
CA ASP A 763 2.68 32.85 -12.82
C ASP A 763 1.29 32.93 -13.40
N ILE A 764 1.18 32.89 -14.74
CA ILE A 764 -0.07 32.95 -15.48
C ILE A 764 0.03 31.97 -16.64
N TRP A 765 -0.90 31.04 -16.68
CA TRP A 765 -1.00 30.06 -17.77
C TRP A 765 -1.48 30.69 -19.07
N PRO A 766 -1.00 30.21 -20.24
CA PRO A 766 -1.61 30.53 -21.52
C PRO A 766 -3.09 30.13 -21.53
N ASP A 767 -3.94 30.99 -22.07
CA ASP A 767 -5.36 30.70 -22.29
C ASP A 767 -5.87 31.18 -23.64
N THR A 768 -6.95 30.57 -24.12
CA THR A 768 -7.62 30.92 -25.41
C THR A 768 -8.39 32.23 -25.37
N ASN A 769 -8.58 32.83 -24.19
CA ASN A 769 -9.24 34.12 -24.04
C ASN A 769 -8.32 35.30 -24.44
N GLY A 770 -7.02 34.98 -24.66
CA GLY A 770 -6.05 35.94 -25.10
C GLY A 770 -5.46 36.77 -23.96
N ASN A 771 -5.56 36.27 -22.73
CA ASN A 771 -4.90 36.88 -21.58
C ASN A 771 -3.39 36.76 -21.70
N ASP A 772 -2.71 37.64 -21.01
CA ASP A 772 -1.26 37.58 -20.87
C ASP A 772 -0.85 36.24 -20.21
N CYS A 773 0.20 35.59 -20.70
CA CYS A 773 0.81 34.50 -19.99
C CYS A 773 2.22 34.89 -19.49
N ARG A 774 2.60 34.36 -18.31
CA ARG A 774 3.87 34.74 -17.67
C ARG A 774 4.50 33.52 -16.99
N TRP A 775 5.78 33.37 -17.22
CA TRP A 775 6.59 32.37 -16.54
C TRP A 775 8.01 32.88 -16.32
N THR A 776 8.69 32.27 -15.37
CA THR A 776 10.09 32.56 -15.08
C THR A 776 10.90 31.29 -15.20
N ILE A 777 12.06 31.37 -15.86
CA ILE A 777 12.99 30.24 -15.94
C ILE A 777 14.27 30.63 -15.18
N SER A 778 14.64 29.77 -14.24
CA SER A 778 15.91 29.86 -13.52
C SER A 778 16.75 28.62 -13.83
N TYR A 779 18.01 28.82 -14.11
CA TYR A 779 18.96 27.75 -14.37
C TYR A 779 20.32 28.04 -13.73
N ALA A 780 21.03 26.97 -13.39
CA ALA A 780 22.38 27.07 -12.82
C ALA A 780 23.36 26.17 -13.60
N GLY A 781 24.59 26.62 -13.80
CA GLY A 781 25.66 25.84 -14.42
C GLY A 781 26.05 26.31 -15.80
N GLN A 782 26.35 25.40 -16.72
CA GLN A 782 26.82 25.67 -18.09
C GLN A 782 25.74 26.39 -18.91
N PRO A 783 26.13 27.16 -19.95
CA PRO A 783 25.19 27.74 -20.90
C PRO A 783 24.24 26.68 -21.48
N VAL A 784 22.96 26.99 -21.57
CA VAL A 784 21.94 26.08 -22.08
C VAL A 784 21.11 26.76 -23.16
N ALA A 785 20.90 26.09 -24.27
CA ALA A 785 19.91 26.48 -25.26
C ALA A 785 18.57 25.79 -24.94
N LEU A 786 17.51 26.59 -24.94
CA LEU A 786 16.16 26.14 -24.68
C LEU A 786 15.29 26.42 -25.89
N HIS A 787 14.53 25.41 -26.30
CA HIS A 787 13.42 25.54 -27.24
C HIS A 787 12.12 25.45 -26.45
N MET A 788 11.26 26.46 -26.54
CA MET A 788 9.99 26.54 -25.85
C MET A 788 8.85 26.56 -26.86
N LEU A 789 7.88 25.65 -26.68
CA LEU A 789 6.63 25.67 -27.40
C LEU A 789 5.54 26.09 -26.42
N ILE A 790 4.89 27.21 -26.67
CA ILE A 790 3.77 27.74 -25.92
C ILE A 790 2.49 27.44 -26.70
N SER A 791 1.50 26.85 -26.08
CA SER A 791 0.23 26.40 -26.67
C SER A 791 -0.95 26.98 -25.88
N GLY A 792 -2.17 26.84 -26.42
CA GLY A 792 -3.41 27.33 -25.77
C GLY A 792 -3.64 28.84 -25.93
N LEU A 793 -2.93 29.47 -26.83
CA LEU A 793 -3.13 30.89 -27.19
C LEU A 793 -4.23 31.04 -28.27
N ARG A 794 -4.69 32.26 -28.52
CA ARG A 794 -5.60 32.53 -29.64
C ARG A 794 -4.94 32.21 -30.99
N PRO A 795 -5.58 31.42 -31.85
CA PRO A 795 -5.08 31.15 -33.20
C PRO A 795 -4.89 32.40 -34.06
N LYS A 796 -3.87 32.41 -34.91
CA LYS A 796 -3.59 33.46 -35.90
C LYS A 796 -3.52 34.84 -35.29
N THR A 797 -3.02 34.98 -34.07
CA THR A 797 -2.97 36.23 -33.32
C THR A 797 -1.52 36.65 -33.08
N ALA A 798 -1.27 37.94 -33.10
CA ALA A 798 0.04 38.50 -32.78
C ALA A 798 0.20 38.66 -31.26
N TYR A 799 1.35 38.26 -30.74
CA TYR A 799 1.73 38.46 -29.35
C TYR A 799 3.08 39.15 -29.24
N GLN A 800 3.18 40.10 -28.34
CA GLN A 800 4.42 40.73 -27.97
C GLN A 800 5.15 39.85 -26.95
N MET A 801 6.29 39.36 -27.35
CA MET A 801 7.18 38.62 -26.44
C MET A 801 8.06 39.58 -25.67
N GLN A 802 8.09 39.42 -24.37
CA GLN A 802 8.99 40.16 -23.49
C GLN A 802 9.90 39.18 -22.75
N ALA A 803 11.17 39.50 -22.61
CA ALA A 803 12.13 38.87 -21.71
C ALA A 803 12.73 39.97 -20.82
N GLU A 804 12.73 39.76 -19.50
CA GLU A 804 13.18 40.74 -18.50
C GLU A 804 12.51 42.13 -18.65
N GLY A 805 11.23 42.18 -18.99
CA GLY A 805 10.45 43.39 -19.20
C GLY A 805 10.80 44.18 -20.48
N LYS A 806 11.68 43.64 -21.33
CA LYS A 806 11.99 44.22 -22.63
C LYS A 806 11.34 43.45 -23.75
N THR A 807 10.71 44.11 -24.68
CA THR A 807 10.17 43.49 -25.89
C THR A 807 11.35 42.95 -26.73
N THR A 808 11.26 41.65 -27.03
CA THR A 808 12.28 40.94 -27.81
C THR A 808 11.80 40.58 -29.21
N ALA A 809 10.50 40.34 -29.40
CA ALA A 809 9.91 39.98 -30.68
C ALA A 809 8.38 40.16 -30.68
N ILE A 810 7.83 40.25 -31.88
CA ILE A 810 6.41 40.02 -32.14
C ILE A 810 6.28 38.62 -32.74
N LEU A 811 5.50 37.78 -32.12
CA LEU A 811 5.29 36.39 -32.50
C LEU A 811 3.86 36.20 -33.00
N HIS A 812 3.67 35.36 -34.01
CA HIS A 812 2.37 35.04 -34.54
C HIS A 812 2.05 33.57 -34.24
N THR A 813 0.91 33.32 -33.62
CA THR A 813 0.43 31.96 -33.37
C THR A 813 -0.01 31.25 -34.65
N ASP A 814 0.24 29.98 -34.73
CA ASP A 814 -0.25 29.12 -35.80
C ASP A 814 -1.81 28.94 -35.75
N ALA A 815 -2.35 28.11 -36.65
CA ALA A 815 -3.78 27.78 -36.67
C ALA A 815 -4.26 27.00 -35.43
N ALA A 816 -3.35 26.41 -34.63
CA ALA A 816 -3.63 25.70 -33.41
C ALA A 816 -3.36 26.55 -32.15
N GLY A 817 -3.06 27.84 -32.29
CA GLY A 817 -2.77 28.73 -31.17
C GLY A 817 -1.41 28.44 -30.50
N ARG A 818 -0.40 28.04 -31.28
CA ARG A 818 0.94 27.69 -30.78
C ARG A 818 1.99 28.69 -31.31
N VAL A 819 3.02 28.91 -30.50
CA VAL A 819 4.19 29.71 -30.85
C VAL A 819 5.46 29.10 -30.31
N GLU A 820 6.55 29.18 -31.06
CA GLU A 820 7.87 28.70 -30.70
C GLU A 820 8.82 29.84 -30.33
N VAL A 821 9.63 29.61 -29.29
CA VAL A 821 10.63 30.57 -28.80
C VAL A 821 11.93 29.84 -28.55
N ASN A 822 13.00 30.31 -29.20
CA ASN A 822 14.35 29.86 -28.91
C ASN A 822 15.05 30.85 -27.97
N PHE A 823 15.63 30.33 -26.92
CA PHE A 823 16.33 31.10 -25.91
C PHE A 823 17.70 30.49 -25.60
N ALA A 824 18.74 31.26 -25.68
CA ALA A 824 20.08 30.82 -25.31
C ALA A 824 20.51 31.53 -24.01
N ALA A 825 20.70 30.74 -22.98
CA ALA A 825 21.19 31.19 -21.68
C ALA A 825 22.73 31.13 -21.63
N THR A 826 23.39 32.26 -21.43
CA THR A 826 24.88 32.34 -21.44
C THR A 826 25.53 32.30 -20.06
N GLN A 827 24.78 32.51 -18.99
CA GLN A 827 25.26 32.53 -17.59
C GLN A 827 24.12 32.04 -16.65
N THR A 828 24.48 31.59 -15.45
CA THR A 828 23.47 31.33 -14.38
C THR A 828 22.58 32.55 -14.21
N LYS A 829 21.29 32.41 -14.45
CA LYS A 829 20.37 33.52 -14.47
C LYS A 829 18.91 33.09 -14.26
N THR A 830 18.13 34.02 -13.77
CA THR A 830 16.69 34.00 -13.76
C THR A 830 16.16 34.94 -14.82
N VAL A 831 15.28 34.44 -15.71
CA VAL A 831 14.71 35.23 -16.81
C VAL A 831 13.19 35.15 -16.73
N ALA A 832 12.53 36.29 -16.61
CA ALA A 832 11.09 36.39 -16.65
C ALA A 832 10.61 36.58 -18.10
N PHE A 833 9.65 35.81 -18.51
CA PHE A 833 9.00 35.85 -19.83
C PHE A 833 7.57 36.28 -19.72
N ALA A 834 7.10 37.04 -20.69
CA ALA A 834 5.69 37.35 -20.85
C ALA A 834 5.29 37.34 -22.32
N LEU A 835 4.09 36.88 -22.63
CA LEU A 835 3.41 37.05 -23.89
C LEU A 835 2.14 37.88 -23.63
N THR A 836 2.05 39.04 -24.33
CA THR A 836 0.88 39.88 -24.25
C THR A 836 0.28 40.03 -25.64
N GLN A 837 -1.04 39.99 -25.77
CA GLN A 837 -1.68 40.18 -27.07
C GLN A 837 -1.34 41.59 -27.59
N SER A 838 -0.92 41.71 -28.87
CA SER A 838 -0.56 42.96 -29.51
C SER A 838 -1.73 43.78 -29.94
#